data_3d29c918d6a0af33181d126abce3e664
#
_entry.id   3d29c918d6a0af33181d126abce3e664
#
_cell.length_a   1.000
_cell.length_b   1.000
_cell.length_c   1.000
_cell.angle_alpha   90.00
_cell.angle_beta   90.00
_cell.angle_gamma   90.00
#
_symmetry.space_group_name_H-M   'P 1'
#
loop_
_entity.id
_entity.type
_entity.pdbx_description
1 polymer ?
#
loop_
_entity_poly.entity_id
_entity_poly.type
_entity_poly.pdbx_seq_one_letter_code
_entity_poly.pdbx_strand_id
1 'polypeptide(L)'
;MLLHTLKISLRNLLKYKLQNAISILALAVGMVTLAATHFVVKHMGPPAITEEPYYERTYVAELSKGQKNYGITMEDGTQDWTFVFTRISTEMDDALFSGGPLPGVEKVTHNASLGGITMGGSMTFTLPDGSERTGAYHYYVTQAEDLNFWGIRSALTGEKIPVLGDKEIVIGEMHAREIFGNENPVGCSVLMNHDGKWKTFTIRDVYTSERIADGVSDGMYTYVEGAKDYYHINYGLVLEEGVNPKDVEAEMTRRLKTLDPQFSARLTPLSEKIDEKTGHMSVTRTIVYLISSLILAAALIGFLKMQLQLFRMRQREVALRRVHGAKSGSIFRLFACETLFTFVFTGIVAGILATLLIDFANASLTTYLNEFGWHIEGVYETVAVILLAVVLISFFVVWLTVRSMMHQRQSMTMQLQRSRSHALRNTMLGIQIAICILFVGGSIALTHFSELALKEMNVPENDDFYKECIIVRPYNGPLESPKLLEYLRTEAQDVERFIPMNHDFLESKEIQEDSVADEEQGTVFIRECMVNDTAIFDFWNRSINWILPPEERHDCILMNDSLYAMMERYGFNSNGWFLPIDRQPLRIGGTFSTWPYANKTHITQRYQVVHLGNWRDEEITEIIVQPKEGAYDRVFADLTEAMQRINPQPLEQRVTNLRDALDDEIFFIEIMRDASWILSSICLVICLMGIWSTIALDTRSRQKE
;
A
#
# COMPACT_ATOMS: atom_id res chain seq x y z
N MET A 1 30.48 16.73 44.18
CA MET A 1 29.43 15.71 44.38
C MET A 1 28.95 15.09 43.12
N LEU A 2 28.57 15.84 42.10
CA LEU A 2 28.01 15.31 40.83
C LEU A 2 28.97 14.37 40.10
N LEU A 3 30.24 14.79 39.92
CA LEU A 3 31.29 13.96 39.28
C LEU A 3 31.54 12.64 40.02
N HIS A 4 31.46 12.65 41.37
CA HIS A 4 31.61 11.42 42.15
C HIS A 4 30.43 10.47 41.96
N THR A 5 29.20 11.01 41.90
CA THR A 5 27.98 10.22 41.59
C THR A 5 28.07 9.59 40.17
N LEU A 6 28.48 10.38 39.19
CA LEU A 6 28.68 9.92 37.82
C LEU A 6 29.70 8.76 37.72
N LYS A 7 30.87 8.93 38.42
CA LYS A 7 31.90 7.88 38.42
C LYS A 7 31.42 6.58 39.09
N ILE A 8 30.63 6.68 40.15
CA ILE A 8 30.03 5.52 40.83
C ILE A 8 28.98 4.86 39.90
N SER A 9 28.13 5.66 39.28
CA SER A 9 27.09 5.16 38.36
C SER A 9 27.69 4.40 37.18
N LEU A 10 28.73 4.95 36.54
CA LEU A 10 29.41 4.29 35.42
C LEU A 10 30.08 2.97 35.85
N ARG A 11 30.76 2.98 37.02
CA ARG A 11 31.40 1.75 37.56
C ARG A 11 30.34 0.68 37.89
N ASN A 12 29.18 1.06 38.37
CA ASN A 12 28.08 0.13 38.64
C ASN A 12 27.50 -0.46 37.37
N LEU A 13 27.36 0.35 36.32
CA LEU A 13 26.93 -0.10 34.99
C LEU A 13 27.88 -1.17 34.42
N LEU A 14 29.18 -0.93 34.54
CA LEU A 14 30.24 -1.86 34.09
C LEU A 14 30.32 -3.15 34.94
N LYS A 15 29.89 -3.12 36.19
CA LYS A 15 29.84 -4.30 37.07
C LYS A 15 28.82 -5.35 36.58
N TYR A 16 27.74 -4.93 35.95
CA TYR A 16 26.68 -5.75 35.40
C TYR A 16 26.57 -5.58 33.88
N LYS A 17 27.74 -5.51 33.21
CA LYS A 17 27.87 -5.14 31.79
C LYS A 17 26.96 -5.94 30.86
N LEU A 18 26.88 -7.27 31.04
CA LEU A 18 26.10 -8.11 30.15
C LEU A 18 24.59 -7.88 30.30
N GLN A 19 24.08 -7.79 31.55
CA GLN A 19 22.68 -7.54 31.81
C GLN A 19 22.24 -6.15 31.29
N ASN A 20 23.09 -5.13 31.51
CA ASN A 20 22.82 -3.79 31.01
C ASN A 20 22.87 -3.74 29.48
N ALA A 21 23.85 -4.39 28.83
CA ALA A 21 23.94 -4.46 27.36
C ALA A 21 22.70 -5.11 26.74
N ILE A 22 22.23 -6.23 27.31
CA ILE A 22 21.02 -6.91 26.89
C ILE A 22 19.78 -5.99 26.98
N SER A 23 19.65 -5.29 28.12
CA SER A 23 18.50 -4.39 28.30
C SER A 23 18.54 -3.17 27.42
N ILE A 24 19.73 -2.62 27.16
CA ILE A 24 19.96 -1.53 26.22
C ILE A 24 19.56 -1.95 24.83
N LEU A 25 20.03 -3.12 24.37
CA LEU A 25 19.73 -3.64 23.05
C LEU A 25 18.22 -3.93 22.88
N ALA A 26 17.62 -4.63 23.85
CA ALA A 26 16.19 -4.95 23.80
C ALA A 26 15.31 -3.70 23.74
N LEU A 27 15.66 -2.68 24.54
CA LEU A 27 14.90 -1.44 24.57
C LEU A 27 15.10 -0.61 23.29
N ALA A 28 16.32 -0.57 22.75
CA ALA A 28 16.65 0.10 21.50
C ALA A 28 15.87 -0.53 20.32
N VAL A 29 15.86 -1.87 20.23
CA VAL A 29 15.08 -2.59 19.21
C VAL A 29 13.59 -2.27 19.33
N GLY A 30 13.01 -2.34 20.53
CA GLY A 30 11.59 -2.00 20.73
C GLY A 30 11.24 -0.57 20.33
N MET A 31 12.13 0.39 20.59
CA MET A 31 11.92 1.79 20.20
C MET A 31 12.01 2.00 18.68
N VAL A 32 13.01 1.37 18.03
CA VAL A 32 13.17 1.47 16.56
C VAL A 32 12.01 0.78 15.85
N THR A 33 11.55 -0.37 16.35
CA THR A 33 10.37 -1.05 15.80
C THR A 33 9.12 -0.16 15.86
N LEU A 34 8.87 0.50 17.00
CA LEU A 34 7.72 1.40 17.12
C LEU A 34 7.89 2.67 16.25
N ALA A 35 9.11 3.19 16.10
CA ALA A 35 9.38 4.33 15.24
C ALA A 35 9.19 4.00 13.75
N ALA A 36 9.67 2.84 13.30
CA ALA A 36 9.43 2.34 11.95
C ALA A 36 7.93 2.13 11.68
N THR A 37 7.22 1.56 12.66
CA THR A 37 5.76 1.44 12.59
C THR A 37 5.08 2.80 12.47
N HIS A 38 5.51 3.78 13.26
CA HIS A 38 4.94 5.12 13.19
C HIS A 38 5.15 5.75 11.82
N PHE A 39 6.33 5.57 11.23
CA PHE A 39 6.62 5.98 9.86
C PHE A 39 5.62 5.36 8.87
N VAL A 40 5.50 4.03 8.85
CA VAL A 40 4.57 3.31 7.94
C VAL A 40 3.13 3.79 8.14
N VAL A 41 2.66 3.83 9.38
CA VAL A 41 1.26 4.23 9.67
C VAL A 41 0.99 5.70 9.35
N LYS A 42 1.97 6.59 9.49
CA LYS A 42 1.84 8.00 9.06
C LYS A 42 1.54 8.08 7.56
N HIS A 43 2.26 7.30 6.75
CA HIS A 43 2.07 7.28 5.30
C HIS A 43 0.80 6.50 4.86
N MET A 44 0.32 5.56 5.68
CA MET A 44 -0.99 4.93 5.52
C MET A 44 -2.14 5.80 6.08
N GLY A 45 -1.92 7.09 6.28
CA GLY A 45 -2.90 8.04 6.82
C GLY A 45 -4.11 8.20 5.89
N PRO A 46 -5.22 8.75 6.39
CA PRO A 46 -6.35 9.08 5.54
C PRO A 46 -5.94 10.14 4.51
N PRO A 47 -6.58 10.19 3.33
CA PRO A 47 -6.31 11.17 2.29
C PRO A 47 -6.37 12.61 2.80
N ALA A 48 -5.61 13.52 2.18
CA ALA A 48 -5.53 14.93 2.59
C ALA A 48 -6.89 15.65 2.60
N ILE A 49 -7.81 15.27 1.72
CA ILE A 49 -9.18 15.82 1.66
C ILE A 49 -9.94 15.66 2.98
N THR A 50 -9.61 14.66 3.81
CA THR A 50 -10.28 14.48 5.11
C THR A 50 -10.04 15.62 6.10
N GLU A 51 -9.05 16.47 5.85
CA GLU A 51 -8.76 17.68 6.64
C GLU A 51 -9.47 18.92 6.11
N GLU A 52 -10.10 18.83 4.92
CA GLU A 52 -10.82 19.95 4.35
C GLU A 52 -12.17 20.18 5.05
N PRO A 53 -12.56 21.44 5.32
CA PRO A 53 -13.76 21.74 6.09
C PRO A 53 -15.07 21.33 5.40
N TYR A 54 -15.02 21.02 4.12
CA TYR A 54 -16.16 20.54 3.33
C TYR A 54 -16.23 19.03 3.17
N TYR A 55 -15.27 18.26 3.72
CA TYR A 55 -15.18 16.82 3.56
C TYR A 55 -16.50 16.08 3.85
N GLU A 56 -17.10 16.37 5.00
CA GLU A 56 -18.36 15.75 5.44
C GLU A 56 -19.56 16.04 4.52
N ARG A 57 -19.46 17.07 3.67
CA ARG A 57 -20.48 17.49 2.71
C ARG A 57 -20.11 17.14 1.27
N THR A 58 -19.06 16.35 1.09
CA THR A 58 -18.58 15.95 -0.23
C THR A 58 -19.16 14.60 -0.63
N TYR A 59 -19.66 14.55 -1.85
CA TYR A 59 -20.27 13.39 -2.47
C TYR A 59 -19.62 13.08 -3.80
N VAL A 60 -19.52 11.80 -4.14
CA VAL A 60 -19.15 11.33 -5.47
C VAL A 60 -20.45 11.09 -6.24
N ALA A 61 -20.58 11.75 -7.39
CA ALA A 61 -21.71 11.52 -8.27
C ALA A 61 -21.33 10.54 -9.37
N GLU A 62 -21.92 9.37 -9.31
CA GLU A 62 -21.78 8.29 -10.27
C GLU A 62 -22.94 8.33 -11.25
N LEU A 63 -22.63 8.37 -12.56
CA LEU A 63 -23.64 8.36 -13.60
C LEU A 63 -23.79 6.93 -14.12
N SER A 64 -25.03 6.48 -14.26
CA SER A 64 -25.33 5.16 -14.77
C SER A 64 -26.37 5.22 -15.87
N LYS A 65 -26.26 4.30 -16.82
CA LYS A 65 -27.23 4.07 -17.88
C LYS A 65 -27.87 2.71 -17.68
N GLY A 66 -29.20 2.65 -17.65
CA GLY A 66 -29.94 1.39 -17.67
C GLY A 66 -29.69 0.66 -19.00
N GLN A 67 -29.06 -0.51 -18.95
CA GLN A 67 -28.97 -1.43 -20.07
C GLN A 67 -29.89 -2.62 -19.80
N LYS A 68 -30.55 -3.07 -20.86
CA LYS A 68 -31.36 -4.27 -20.80
C LYS A 68 -30.45 -5.48 -20.83
N ASN A 69 -30.41 -6.25 -19.77
CA ASN A 69 -29.65 -7.50 -19.72
C ASN A 69 -30.27 -8.53 -20.70
N TYR A 70 -29.70 -8.62 -21.89
CA TYR A 70 -30.14 -9.55 -22.91
C TYR A 70 -29.66 -10.98 -22.63
N GLY A 71 -29.71 -11.52 -21.53
CA GLY A 71 -29.29 -12.89 -21.27
C GLY A 71 -29.62 -13.36 -19.87
N ILE A 72 -30.00 -12.43 -19.03
CA ILE A 72 -30.38 -12.74 -17.66
C ILE A 72 -31.89 -12.65 -17.56
N THR A 73 -32.53 -13.80 -17.41
CA THR A 73 -33.96 -13.88 -17.09
C THR A 73 -34.03 -14.38 -15.66
N MET A 74 -34.60 -13.58 -14.78
CA MET A 74 -34.84 -13.96 -13.40
C MET A 74 -35.78 -15.17 -13.34
N GLU A 75 -35.77 -15.94 -12.24
CA GLU A 75 -36.64 -17.12 -12.08
C GLU A 75 -38.15 -16.81 -12.29
N ASP A 76 -38.57 -15.57 -12.09
CA ASP A 76 -39.92 -15.12 -12.32
C ASP A 76 -40.25 -14.74 -13.81
N GLY A 77 -39.29 -14.87 -14.70
CA GLY A 77 -39.41 -14.54 -16.11
C GLY A 77 -39.25 -13.04 -16.42
N THR A 78 -38.93 -12.21 -15.45
CA THR A 78 -38.66 -10.79 -15.69
C THR A 78 -37.25 -10.59 -16.24
N GLN A 79 -37.10 -9.65 -17.18
CA GLN A 79 -35.77 -9.23 -17.65
C GLN A 79 -35.23 -8.18 -16.68
N ASP A 80 -34.06 -8.44 -16.13
CA ASP A 80 -33.41 -7.50 -15.25
C ASP A 80 -32.73 -6.36 -16.02
N TRP A 81 -32.67 -5.19 -15.38
CA TRP A 81 -31.99 -4.01 -15.87
C TRP A 81 -30.76 -3.80 -15.00
N THR A 82 -29.57 -4.00 -15.56
CA THR A 82 -28.32 -3.64 -14.88
C THR A 82 -28.04 -2.16 -15.17
N PHE A 83 -27.77 -1.42 -14.12
CA PHE A 83 -27.26 -0.06 -14.26
C PHE A 83 -25.74 -0.15 -14.41
N VAL A 84 -25.25 0.24 -15.56
CA VAL A 84 -23.82 0.26 -15.87
C VAL A 84 -23.31 1.67 -15.66
N PHE A 85 -22.22 1.81 -14.92
CA PHE A 85 -21.54 3.10 -14.82
C PHE A 85 -21.03 3.51 -16.20
N THR A 86 -21.36 4.72 -16.62
CA THR A 86 -20.93 5.25 -17.91
C THR A 86 -19.86 6.30 -17.70
N ARG A 87 -18.87 6.31 -18.58
CA ARG A 87 -17.95 7.44 -18.65
C ARG A 87 -18.72 8.71 -19.01
N ILE A 88 -18.35 9.81 -18.36
CA ILE A 88 -19.00 11.09 -18.59
C ILE A 88 -18.57 11.62 -19.96
N SER A 89 -19.52 11.80 -20.86
CA SER A 89 -19.28 12.45 -22.15
C SER A 89 -19.48 13.97 -22.05
N THR A 90 -18.93 14.71 -23.01
CA THR A 90 -19.16 16.16 -23.15
C THR A 90 -20.65 16.51 -23.20
N GLU A 91 -21.46 15.66 -23.84
CA GLU A 91 -22.91 15.84 -23.92
C GLU A 91 -23.58 15.74 -22.54
N MET A 92 -23.10 14.83 -21.68
CA MET A 92 -23.59 14.69 -20.29
C MET A 92 -23.18 15.90 -19.45
N ASP A 93 -21.93 16.35 -19.57
CA ASP A 93 -21.43 17.53 -18.89
C ASP A 93 -22.26 18.77 -19.29
N ASP A 94 -22.48 18.96 -20.58
CA ASP A 94 -23.33 20.05 -21.09
C ASP A 94 -24.76 19.94 -20.58
N ALA A 95 -25.36 18.75 -20.55
CA ALA A 95 -26.70 18.56 -20.03
C ALA A 95 -26.80 18.89 -18.53
N LEU A 96 -25.75 18.56 -17.77
CA LEU A 96 -25.72 18.82 -16.32
C LEU A 96 -25.49 20.30 -15.99
N PHE A 97 -24.59 20.99 -16.71
CA PHE A 97 -24.08 22.30 -16.30
C PHE A 97 -24.39 23.45 -17.25
N SER A 98 -24.72 23.22 -18.54
CA SER A 98 -25.04 24.32 -19.49
C SER A 98 -26.29 25.12 -19.11
N GLY A 99 -27.24 24.51 -18.38
CA GLY A 99 -28.43 25.17 -17.84
C GLY A 99 -28.20 26.00 -16.56
N GLY A 100 -26.95 26.17 -16.15
CA GLY A 100 -26.54 26.83 -14.92
C GLY A 100 -26.14 25.84 -13.80
N PRO A 101 -25.58 26.35 -12.69
CA PRO A 101 -25.09 25.53 -11.59
C PRO A 101 -26.20 24.61 -11.05
N LEU A 102 -25.81 23.48 -10.51
CA LEU A 102 -26.73 22.57 -9.84
C LEU A 102 -27.21 23.20 -8.54
N PRO A 103 -28.55 23.31 -8.31
CA PRO A 103 -29.08 23.85 -7.08
C PRO A 103 -28.60 23.06 -5.86
N GLY A 104 -28.13 23.76 -4.82
CA GLY A 104 -27.64 23.15 -3.59
C GLY A 104 -26.20 22.59 -3.67
N VAL A 105 -25.51 22.87 -4.75
CA VAL A 105 -24.08 22.46 -4.92
C VAL A 105 -23.18 23.69 -4.82
N GLU A 106 -22.28 23.69 -3.83
CA GLU A 106 -21.32 24.78 -3.59
C GLU A 106 -20.10 24.70 -4.52
N LYS A 107 -19.59 23.47 -4.75
CA LYS A 107 -18.41 23.22 -5.60
C LYS A 107 -18.58 21.93 -6.38
N VAL A 108 -17.97 21.92 -7.57
CA VAL A 108 -17.91 20.74 -8.43
C VAL A 108 -16.46 20.50 -8.82
N THR A 109 -16.01 19.26 -8.76
CA THR A 109 -14.80 18.82 -9.48
C THR A 109 -15.21 17.79 -10.53
N HIS A 110 -14.61 17.89 -11.70
CA HIS A 110 -14.90 17.00 -12.81
C HIS A 110 -14.15 15.66 -12.73
N ASN A 111 -13.33 15.49 -11.69
CA ASN A 111 -12.55 14.27 -11.48
C ASN A 111 -12.59 13.85 -10.00
N ALA A 112 -13.58 13.06 -9.62
CA ALA A 112 -13.70 12.56 -8.26
C ALA A 112 -12.74 11.41 -7.94
N SER A 113 -12.09 10.83 -8.92
CA SER A 113 -11.10 9.76 -8.71
C SER A 113 -9.66 10.23 -8.84
N LEU A 114 -9.41 11.50 -9.19
CA LEU A 114 -8.10 12.06 -9.54
C LEU A 114 -7.28 11.24 -10.57
N GLY A 115 -7.78 10.09 -10.99
CA GLY A 115 -7.31 9.34 -12.12
C GLY A 115 -7.86 9.98 -13.39
N GLY A 116 -7.33 11.12 -13.82
CA GLY A 116 -7.56 11.65 -15.15
C GLY A 116 -7.06 10.66 -16.21
N ILE A 117 -7.32 10.94 -17.49
CA ILE A 117 -6.71 10.14 -18.55
C ILE A 117 -5.20 10.19 -18.36
N THR A 118 -4.61 9.06 -18.03
CA THR A 118 -3.17 8.89 -17.94
C THR A 118 -2.63 8.90 -19.36
N MET A 119 -1.86 9.91 -19.69
CA MET A 119 -1.09 9.94 -20.93
C MET A 119 0.36 9.71 -20.58
N GLY A 120 0.98 8.75 -21.23
CA GLY A 120 2.38 8.44 -21.02
C GLY A 120 3.20 8.71 -22.25
N GLY A 121 4.48 8.96 -22.06
CA GLY A 121 5.38 9.15 -23.18
C GLY A 121 6.76 9.66 -22.78
N SER A 122 7.62 9.80 -23.78
CA SER A 122 8.91 10.42 -23.60
C SER A 122 8.76 11.89 -23.25
N MET A 123 9.43 12.30 -22.19
CA MET A 123 9.51 13.69 -21.78
C MET A 123 10.97 14.09 -21.63
N THR A 124 11.31 15.28 -22.11
CA THR A 124 12.63 15.85 -21.96
C THR A 124 12.54 17.07 -21.06
N PHE A 125 13.20 17.02 -19.93
CA PHE A 125 13.28 18.11 -18.95
C PHE A 125 14.56 18.90 -19.18
N THR A 126 14.44 20.22 -19.24
CA THR A 126 15.60 21.11 -19.23
C THR A 126 15.88 21.51 -17.79
N LEU A 127 17.04 21.12 -17.26
CA LEU A 127 17.44 21.41 -15.89
C LEU A 127 17.91 22.89 -15.74
N PRO A 128 18.00 23.41 -14.50
CA PRO A 128 18.46 24.80 -14.27
C PRO A 128 19.87 25.10 -14.80
N ASP A 129 20.73 24.08 -14.87
CA ASP A 129 22.09 24.21 -15.44
C ASP A 129 22.12 24.17 -16.98
N GLY A 130 20.95 24.03 -17.62
CA GLY A 130 20.81 23.92 -19.09
C GLY A 130 21.04 22.51 -19.64
N SER A 131 21.34 21.51 -18.81
CA SER A 131 21.41 20.14 -19.27
C SER A 131 20.00 19.57 -19.48
N GLU A 132 19.92 18.50 -20.28
CA GLU A 132 18.65 17.83 -20.56
C GLU A 132 18.62 16.43 -19.94
N ARG A 133 17.46 16.06 -19.38
CA ARG A 133 17.18 14.71 -18.90
C ARG A 133 15.93 14.20 -19.59
N THR A 134 16.03 13.06 -20.26
CA THR A 134 14.90 12.43 -20.94
C THR A 134 14.52 11.14 -20.21
N GLY A 135 13.20 10.92 -20.02
CA GLY A 135 12.65 9.74 -19.42
C GLY A 135 11.24 9.46 -19.92
N ALA A 136 10.71 8.30 -19.57
CA ALA A 136 9.32 7.96 -19.79
C ALA A 136 8.53 8.26 -18.51
N TYR A 137 7.57 9.15 -18.63
CA TYR A 137 6.75 9.60 -17.50
C TYR A 137 5.28 9.62 -17.87
N HIS A 138 4.44 9.53 -16.86
CA HIS A 138 2.99 9.69 -17.00
C HIS A 138 2.59 11.12 -16.63
N TYR A 139 1.61 11.64 -17.36
CA TYR A 139 0.96 12.89 -16.99
C TYR A 139 -0.55 12.77 -17.09
N TYR A 140 -1.23 13.56 -16.28
CA TYR A 140 -2.66 13.61 -16.21
C TYR A 140 -3.17 14.94 -16.72
N VAL A 141 -4.27 14.92 -17.46
CA VAL A 141 -4.94 16.14 -17.90
C VAL A 141 -6.07 16.42 -16.93
N THR A 142 -5.92 17.46 -16.12
CA THR A 142 -6.92 17.88 -15.14
C THR A 142 -6.85 19.38 -14.89
N GLN A 143 -7.86 19.93 -14.27
CA GLN A 143 -7.85 21.31 -13.83
C GLN A 143 -7.09 21.44 -12.50
N ALA A 144 -6.32 22.51 -12.32
CA ALA A 144 -5.59 22.75 -11.06
C ALA A 144 -6.54 22.87 -9.86
N GLU A 145 -7.78 23.28 -10.11
CA GLU A 145 -8.83 23.37 -9.11
C GLU A 145 -9.18 22.00 -8.52
N ASP A 146 -9.08 20.94 -9.31
CA ASP A 146 -9.33 19.57 -8.87
C ASP A 146 -8.28 19.13 -7.84
N LEU A 147 -7.00 19.44 -8.06
CA LEU A 147 -5.95 19.15 -7.08
C LEU A 147 -6.22 19.83 -5.74
N ASN A 148 -6.59 21.11 -5.79
CA ASN A 148 -6.95 21.88 -4.60
C ASN A 148 -8.20 21.36 -3.90
N PHE A 149 -9.15 20.84 -4.67
CA PHE A 149 -10.35 20.19 -4.14
C PHE A 149 -10.00 18.98 -3.27
N TRP A 150 -9.01 18.21 -3.69
CA TRP A 150 -8.55 17.02 -2.96
C TRP A 150 -7.64 17.32 -1.77
N GLY A 151 -7.46 18.58 -1.42
CA GLY A 151 -6.60 18.98 -0.31
C GLY A 151 -5.11 18.97 -0.65
N ILE A 152 -4.75 18.74 -1.93
CA ILE A 152 -3.37 18.77 -2.38
C ILE A 152 -2.85 20.20 -2.35
N ARG A 153 -1.61 20.38 -1.89
CA ARG A 153 -0.97 21.68 -1.69
C ARG A 153 0.39 21.74 -2.35
N SER A 154 0.85 22.95 -2.61
CA SER A 154 2.23 23.19 -3.03
C SER A 154 3.21 22.66 -1.98
N ALA A 155 4.17 21.83 -2.41
CA ALA A 155 5.26 21.36 -1.57
C ALA A 155 6.24 22.48 -1.20
N LEU A 156 6.27 23.55 -2.00
CA LEU A 156 7.20 24.68 -1.82
C LEU A 156 6.66 25.72 -0.83
N THR A 157 5.36 25.98 -0.85
CA THR A 157 4.73 27.07 -0.08
C THR A 157 3.75 26.59 0.99
N GLY A 158 3.24 25.36 0.89
CA GLY A 158 2.13 24.85 1.71
C GLY A 158 0.76 25.45 1.35
N GLU A 159 0.71 26.34 0.36
CA GLU A 159 -0.53 26.98 -0.09
C GLU A 159 -1.23 26.18 -1.21
N LYS A 160 -2.38 26.69 -1.65
CA LYS A 160 -3.08 26.11 -2.81
C LYS A 160 -2.23 26.20 -4.07
N ILE A 161 -2.30 25.16 -4.88
CA ILE A 161 -1.67 25.13 -6.19
C ILE A 161 -2.27 26.23 -7.06
N PRO A 162 -1.44 27.04 -7.75
CA PRO A 162 -1.93 28.09 -8.63
C PRO A 162 -2.72 27.52 -9.81
N VAL A 163 -3.70 28.27 -10.29
CA VAL A 163 -4.44 27.91 -11.52
C VAL A 163 -3.44 27.81 -12.68
N LEU A 164 -3.47 26.68 -13.38
CA LEU A 164 -2.59 26.44 -14.52
C LEU A 164 -3.11 27.16 -15.76
N GLY A 165 -2.21 27.84 -16.46
CA GLY A 165 -2.43 28.36 -17.79
C GLY A 165 -2.16 27.31 -18.88
N ASP A 166 -2.47 27.67 -20.13
CA ASP A 166 -2.09 26.85 -21.29
C ASP A 166 -0.59 26.62 -21.29
N LYS A 167 -0.16 25.36 -21.48
CA LYS A 167 1.24 24.90 -21.44
C LYS A 167 1.95 25.08 -20.08
N GLU A 168 1.21 25.10 -19.01
CA GLU A 168 1.77 24.97 -17.66
C GLU A 168 1.53 23.57 -17.12
N ILE A 169 2.44 23.09 -16.26
CA ILE A 169 2.42 21.76 -15.65
C ILE A 169 2.82 21.88 -14.19
N VAL A 170 2.21 21.07 -13.34
CA VAL A 170 2.70 20.83 -11.98
C VAL A 170 3.25 19.41 -11.91
N ILE A 171 4.28 19.24 -11.09
CA ILE A 171 5.00 17.97 -10.93
C ILE A 171 4.91 17.52 -9.48
N GLY A 172 4.74 16.22 -9.23
CA GLY A 172 4.80 15.66 -7.90
C GLY A 172 6.18 15.78 -7.27
N GLU A 173 6.23 15.88 -5.95
CA GLU A 173 7.47 16.08 -5.19
C GLU A 173 8.50 14.97 -5.45
N MET A 174 8.07 13.74 -5.64
CA MET A 174 8.96 12.61 -5.94
C MET A 174 9.61 12.76 -7.30
N HIS A 175 8.82 12.96 -8.35
CA HIS A 175 9.35 13.18 -9.69
C HIS A 175 10.24 14.41 -9.77
N ALA A 176 9.88 15.46 -9.02
CA ALA A 176 10.74 16.65 -8.92
C ALA A 176 12.11 16.30 -8.33
N ARG A 177 12.15 15.52 -7.24
CA ARG A 177 13.41 15.07 -6.62
C ARG A 177 14.19 14.11 -7.51
N GLU A 178 13.52 13.18 -8.17
CA GLU A 178 14.14 12.22 -9.08
C GLU A 178 14.82 12.94 -10.26
N ILE A 179 14.12 13.90 -10.88
CA ILE A 179 14.58 14.57 -12.10
C ILE A 179 15.56 15.69 -11.79
N PHE A 180 15.25 16.53 -10.80
CA PHE A 180 15.98 17.77 -10.49
C PHE A 180 16.86 17.67 -9.24
N GLY A 181 16.77 16.56 -8.49
CA GLY A 181 17.50 16.40 -7.21
C GLY A 181 17.03 17.41 -6.17
N ASN A 182 17.95 18.26 -5.71
CA ASN A 182 17.66 19.32 -4.74
C ASN A 182 17.43 20.70 -5.40
N GLU A 183 17.42 20.77 -6.72
CA GLU A 183 17.23 22.01 -7.45
C GLU A 183 15.74 22.33 -7.59
N ASN A 184 15.41 23.64 -7.64
CA ASN A 184 14.04 24.07 -7.80
C ASN A 184 13.59 23.90 -9.28
N PRO A 185 12.58 23.05 -9.57
CA PRO A 185 12.13 22.80 -10.93
C PRO A 185 11.24 23.91 -11.50
N VAL A 186 10.76 24.86 -10.67
CA VAL A 186 9.81 25.89 -11.10
C VAL A 186 10.46 26.81 -12.15
N GLY A 187 9.79 26.97 -13.28
CA GLY A 187 10.27 27.73 -14.44
C GLY A 187 11.07 26.90 -15.44
N CYS A 188 11.44 25.67 -15.12
CA CYS A 188 12.07 24.76 -16.08
C CYS A 188 11.07 24.28 -17.14
N SER A 189 11.59 23.89 -18.32
CA SER A 189 10.76 23.46 -19.43
C SER A 189 10.72 21.94 -19.55
N VAL A 190 9.57 21.45 -19.99
CA VAL A 190 9.31 20.02 -20.28
C VAL A 190 8.82 19.92 -21.72
N LEU A 191 9.54 19.19 -22.55
CA LEU A 191 9.10 18.84 -23.89
C LEU A 191 8.43 17.47 -23.85
N MET A 192 7.15 17.40 -24.19
CA MET A 192 6.39 16.15 -24.22
C MET A 192 5.46 16.06 -25.43
N ASN A 193 5.14 14.84 -25.83
CA ASN A 193 4.13 14.60 -26.86
C ASN A 193 2.73 14.73 -26.25
N HIS A 194 1.95 15.66 -26.74
CA HIS A 194 0.57 15.85 -26.36
C HIS A 194 -0.30 15.88 -27.62
N ASP A 195 -1.25 14.96 -27.72
CA ASP A 195 -2.12 14.75 -28.91
C ASP A 195 -1.33 14.57 -30.22
N GLY A 196 -0.29 13.74 -30.18
CA GLY A 196 0.54 13.47 -31.35
C GLY A 196 1.45 14.63 -31.79
N LYS A 197 1.54 15.70 -31.00
CA LYS A 197 2.40 16.87 -31.26
C LYS A 197 3.34 17.12 -30.10
N TRP A 198 4.60 17.36 -30.41
CA TRP A 198 5.58 17.78 -29.42
C TRP A 198 5.29 19.23 -29.00
N LYS A 199 5.04 19.42 -27.70
CA LYS A 199 4.77 20.72 -27.10
C LYS A 199 5.68 20.92 -25.90
N THR A 200 6.11 22.18 -25.71
CA THR A 200 6.89 22.57 -24.53
C THR A 200 5.96 23.15 -23.47
N PHE A 201 6.08 22.63 -22.26
CA PHE A 201 5.36 23.07 -21.06
C PHE A 201 6.34 23.67 -20.08
N THR A 202 5.86 24.53 -19.18
CA THR A 202 6.66 25.15 -18.12
C THR A 202 6.18 24.63 -16.77
N ILE A 203 7.10 24.18 -15.92
CA ILE A 203 6.77 23.73 -14.55
C ILE A 203 6.38 24.97 -13.73
N ARG A 204 5.15 24.97 -13.24
CA ARG A 204 4.56 26.07 -12.48
C ARG A 204 4.71 25.93 -10.98
N ASP A 205 4.59 24.69 -10.48
CA ASP A 205 4.68 24.38 -9.05
C ASP A 205 5.04 22.90 -8.85
N VAL A 206 5.37 22.57 -7.60
CA VAL A 206 5.57 21.19 -7.12
C VAL A 206 4.51 20.91 -6.07
N TYR A 207 3.77 19.82 -6.21
CA TYR A 207 2.75 19.46 -5.23
C TYR A 207 3.23 18.34 -4.28
N THR A 208 2.67 18.31 -3.07
CA THR A 208 3.01 17.29 -2.08
C THR A 208 2.46 15.93 -2.49
N SER A 209 3.31 14.90 -2.45
CA SER A 209 2.93 13.51 -2.73
C SER A 209 2.45 12.77 -1.48
N GLU A 210 2.49 13.40 -0.32
CA GLU A 210 2.02 12.78 0.93
C GLU A 210 0.50 12.71 1.01
N ARG A 211 -0.03 11.54 1.41
CA ARG A 211 -1.45 11.33 1.74
C ARG A 211 -2.40 11.64 0.58
N ILE A 212 -1.98 11.33 -0.62
CA ILE A 212 -2.81 11.47 -1.82
C ILE A 212 -3.95 10.44 -1.76
N ALA A 213 -5.15 10.86 -2.17
CA ALA A 213 -6.28 9.94 -2.29
C ALA A 213 -5.99 8.86 -3.32
N ASP A 214 -6.53 7.67 -3.12
CA ASP A 214 -6.45 6.57 -4.07
C ASP A 214 -6.86 7.04 -5.48
N GLY A 215 -5.99 6.81 -6.47
CA GLY A 215 -6.14 7.31 -7.84
C GLY A 215 -5.42 8.62 -8.16
N VAL A 216 -4.74 9.26 -7.20
CA VAL A 216 -3.72 10.28 -7.45
C VAL A 216 -2.36 9.64 -7.34
N SER A 217 -1.74 9.35 -8.45
CA SER A 217 -0.33 8.95 -8.44
C SER A 217 0.56 10.19 -8.36
N ASP A 218 1.76 10.01 -7.83
CA ASP A 218 2.80 10.99 -8.01
C ASP A 218 3.13 11.04 -9.51
N GLY A 219 2.86 12.15 -10.15
CA GLY A 219 2.96 12.29 -11.59
C GLY A 219 3.06 13.75 -11.97
N MET A 220 2.61 14.05 -13.15
CA MET A 220 2.54 15.41 -13.66
C MET A 220 1.10 15.71 -14.05
N TYR A 221 0.64 16.90 -13.72
CA TYR A 221 -0.69 17.36 -14.07
C TYR A 221 -0.58 18.62 -14.93
N THR A 222 -1.26 18.63 -16.05
CA THR A 222 -1.30 19.77 -16.96
C THR A 222 -2.76 20.16 -17.24
N TYR A 223 -2.97 21.45 -17.50
CA TYR A 223 -4.22 21.93 -18.07
C TYR A 223 -4.06 22.12 -19.58
N VAL A 224 -5.06 21.71 -20.32
CA VAL A 224 -5.14 21.96 -21.75
C VAL A 224 -6.50 22.59 -22.03
N GLU A 225 -6.49 23.71 -22.72
CA GLU A 225 -7.73 24.37 -23.15
C GLU A 225 -8.50 23.43 -24.09
N GLY A 226 -9.76 23.17 -23.78
CA GLY A 226 -10.57 22.18 -24.50
C GLY A 226 -10.56 20.77 -23.88
N ALA A 227 -9.89 20.56 -22.74
CA ALA A 227 -9.86 19.27 -22.02
C ALA A 227 -11.25 18.74 -21.57
N LYS A 228 -12.30 19.48 -21.84
CA LYS A 228 -13.71 18.99 -21.65
C LYS A 228 -14.02 17.74 -22.48
N ASP A 229 -13.25 17.49 -23.54
CA ASP A 229 -13.41 16.31 -24.38
C ASP A 229 -12.75 15.05 -23.78
N TYR A 230 -12.02 15.17 -22.65
CA TYR A 230 -11.48 14.03 -21.96
C TYR A 230 -12.53 13.43 -21.02
N TYR A 231 -12.70 12.13 -21.11
CA TYR A 231 -13.69 11.39 -20.35
C TYR A 231 -13.38 11.42 -18.85
N HIS A 232 -14.31 11.94 -18.08
CA HIS A 232 -14.29 11.84 -16.62
C HIS A 232 -15.11 10.61 -16.19
N ILE A 233 -14.72 9.99 -15.10
CA ILE A 233 -15.44 8.82 -14.58
C ILE A 233 -16.55 9.25 -13.63
N ASN A 234 -16.27 10.24 -12.77
CA ASN A 234 -17.18 10.69 -11.72
C ASN A 234 -17.06 12.19 -11.47
N TYR A 235 -18.09 12.82 -10.91
CA TYR A 235 -18.01 14.17 -10.34
C TYR A 235 -17.83 14.12 -8.83
N GLY A 236 -17.01 15.00 -8.28
CA GLY A 236 -17.03 15.34 -6.86
C GLY A 236 -17.88 16.59 -6.63
N LEU A 237 -18.83 16.51 -5.71
CA LEU A 237 -19.76 17.57 -5.40
C LEU A 237 -19.68 17.94 -3.93
N VAL A 238 -19.47 19.21 -3.62
CA VAL A 238 -19.64 19.73 -2.26
C VAL A 238 -21.03 20.32 -2.17
N LEU A 239 -21.87 19.79 -1.29
CA LEU A 239 -23.20 20.29 -1.09
C LEU A 239 -23.20 21.50 -0.14
N GLU A 240 -24.13 22.43 -0.36
CA GLU A 240 -24.41 23.52 0.59
C GLU A 240 -24.92 22.96 1.92
N GLU A 241 -24.74 23.71 3.01
CA GLU A 241 -25.17 23.27 4.33
C GLU A 241 -26.68 23.01 4.40
N GLY A 242 -27.05 21.82 4.85
CA GLY A 242 -28.44 21.41 5.05
C GLY A 242 -29.18 20.95 3.80
N VAL A 243 -28.52 20.86 2.66
CA VAL A 243 -29.10 20.30 1.43
C VAL A 243 -29.22 18.79 1.53
N ASN A 244 -30.35 18.24 1.11
CA ASN A 244 -30.55 16.80 1.04
C ASN A 244 -29.91 16.26 -0.25
N PRO A 245 -28.94 15.30 -0.16
CA PRO A 245 -28.30 14.73 -1.34
C PRO A 245 -29.26 14.14 -2.38
N LYS A 246 -30.39 13.58 -1.95
CA LYS A 246 -31.41 13.02 -2.83
C LYS A 246 -32.06 14.05 -3.73
N ASP A 247 -32.14 15.31 -3.31
CA ASP A 247 -32.73 16.38 -4.13
C ASP A 247 -31.79 16.75 -5.27
N VAL A 248 -30.47 16.77 -5.00
CA VAL A 248 -29.43 17.00 -6.00
C VAL A 248 -29.36 15.82 -6.98
N GLU A 249 -29.39 14.58 -6.47
CA GLU A 249 -29.44 13.35 -7.27
C GLU A 249 -30.67 13.35 -8.23
N ALA A 250 -31.84 13.73 -7.74
CA ALA A 250 -33.02 13.82 -8.54
C ALA A 250 -32.93 14.90 -9.64
N GLU A 251 -32.31 16.05 -9.34
CA GLU A 251 -32.07 17.13 -10.30
C GLU A 251 -31.07 16.72 -11.37
N MET A 252 -29.94 16.08 -10.98
CA MET A 252 -28.98 15.54 -11.93
C MET A 252 -29.63 14.51 -12.85
N THR A 253 -30.36 13.56 -12.28
CA THR A 253 -31.11 12.55 -13.05
C THR A 253 -32.12 13.20 -14.00
N ARG A 254 -32.83 14.24 -13.57
CA ARG A 254 -33.76 14.99 -14.42
C ARG A 254 -33.05 15.63 -15.62
N ARG A 255 -31.89 16.25 -15.40
CA ARG A 255 -31.11 16.86 -16.49
C ARG A 255 -30.57 15.81 -17.45
N LEU A 256 -30.02 14.70 -16.96
CA LEU A 256 -29.49 13.60 -17.77
C LEU A 256 -30.59 12.90 -18.61
N LYS A 257 -31.78 12.75 -18.08
CA LYS A 257 -32.92 12.20 -18.83
C LYS A 257 -33.36 13.02 -20.05
N THR A 258 -32.87 14.23 -20.21
CA THR A 258 -33.07 14.99 -21.46
C THR A 258 -32.24 14.41 -22.61
N LEU A 259 -31.15 13.72 -22.34
CA LEU A 259 -30.33 13.01 -23.32
C LEU A 259 -30.86 11.61 -23.60
N ASP A 260 -31.08 10.85 -22.55
CA ASP A 260 -31.59 9.48 -22.61
C ASP A 260 -32.46 9.20 -21.36
N PRO A 261 -33.71 8.73 -21.52
CA PRO A 261 -34.58 8.39 -20.39
C PRO A 261 -34.00 7.35 -19.42
N GLN A 262 -32.99 6.59 -19.84
CA GLN A 262 -32.39 5.53 -19.07
C GLN A 262 -31.20 6.00 -18.20
N PHE A 263 -30.79 7.27 -18.35
CA PHE A 263 -29.74 7.82 -17.49
C PHE A 263 -30.24 8.11 -16.08
N SER A 264 -29.39 7.83 -15.12
CA SER A 264 -29.57 8.18 -13.72
C SER A 264 -28.24 8.62 -13.08
N ALA A 265 -28.35 9.43 -12.03
CA ALA A 265 -27.23 9.81 -11.20
C ALA A 265 -27.45 9.26 -9.79
N ARG A 266 -26.39 8.85 -9.13
CA ARG A 266 -26.35 8.44 -7.73
C ARG A 266 -25.28 9.24 -6.99
N LEU A 267 -25.62 9.71 -5.81
CA LEU A 267 -24.70 10.43 -4.93
C LEU A 267 -24.29 9.54 -3.77
N THR A 268 -23.03 9.22 -3.69
CA THR A 268 -22.46 8.46 -2.58
C THR A 268 -21.58 9.38 -1.74
N PRO A 269 -21.71 9.40 -0.40
CA PRO A 269 -20.81 10.18 0.45
C PRO A 269 -19.34 9.82 0.17
N LEU A 270 -18.48 10.83 0.06
CA LEU A 270 -17.05 10.57 -0.17
C LEU A 270 -16.42 9.76 0.97
N SER A 271 -16.88 9.97 2.21
CA SER A 271 -16.46 9.18 3.37
C SER A 271 -16.72 7.69 3.19
N GLU A 272 -17.88 7.33 2.64
CA GLU A 272 -18.24 5.93 2.35
C GLU A 272 -17.33 5.33 1.28
N LYS A 273 -17.03 6.07 0.22
CA LYS A 273 -16.08 5.63 -0.84
C LYS A 273 -14.64 5.47 -0.30
N ILE A 274 -14.19 6.41 0.53
CA ILE A 274 -12.88 6.31 1.17
C ILE A 274 -12.86 5.13 2.16
N ASP A 275 -13.91 4.96 2.97
CA ASP A 275 -13.99 3.85 3.91
C ASP A 275 -14.09 2.48 3.20
N GLU A 276 -14.80 2.39 2.09
CA GLU A 276 -14.84 1.19 1.27
C GLU A 276 -13.45 0.79 0.78
N LYS A 277 -12.68 1.75 0.28
CA LYS A 277 -11.31 1.53 -0.21
C LYS A 277 -10.26 1.43 0.92
N THR A 278 -10.37 2.24 1.96
CA THR A 278 -9.36 2.37 3.03
C THR A 278 -9.78 1.80 4.38
N GLY A 279 -11.01 1.32 4.53
CA GLY A 279 -11.55 0.77 5.80
C GLY A 279 -10.69 -0.36 6.35
N HIS A 280 -10.14 -1.19 5.49
CA HIS A 280 -9.15 -2.20 5.87
C HIS A 280 -7.88 -1.59 6.44
N MET A 281 -7.46 -0.42 5.96
CA MET A 281 -6.24 0.27 6.41
C MET A 281 -6.37 0.83 7.82
N SER A 282 -7.55 1.27 8.25
CA SER A 282 -7.77 1.76 9.62
C SER A 282 -7.60 0.65 10.66
N VAL A 283 -8.12 -0.53 10.39
CA VAL A 283 -7.94 -1.73 11.21
C VAL A 283 -6.48 -2.18 11.19
N THR A 284 -5.86 -2.23 10.01
CA THR A 284 -4.46 -2.60 9.83
C THR A 284 -3.54 -1.65 10.60
N ARG A 285 -3.73 -0.33 10.50
CA ARG A 285 -2.98 0.67 11.28
C ARG A 285 -3.07 0.39 12.78
N THR A 286 -4.28 0.15 13.29
CA THR A 286 -4.50 -0.13 14.71
C THR A 286 -3.78 -1.39 15.15
N ILE A 287 -3.85 -2.46 14.36
CA ILE A 287 -3.19 -3.74 14.63
C ILE A 287 -1.67 -3.58 14.64
N VAL A 288 -1.10 -2.90 13.65
CA VAL A 288 0.35 -2.71 13.51
C VAL A 288 0.89 -1.85 14.66
N TYR A 289 0.17 -0.80 15.08
CA TYR A 289 0.52 -0.03 16.28
C TYR A 289 0.41 -0.86 17.56
N LEU A 290 -0.62 -1.67 17.71
CA LEU A 290 -0.80 -2.55 18.86
C LEU A 290 0.38 -3.53 18.97
N ILE A 291 0.73 -4.17 17.87
CA ILE A 291 1.85 -5.13 17.77
C ILE A 291 3.15 -4.47 18.21
N SER A 292 3.51 -3.34 17.62
CA SER A 292 4.76 -2.64 17.91
C SER A 292 4.80 -2.09 19.34
N SER A 293 3.67 -1.61 19.85
CA SER A 293 3.54 -1.16 21.23
C SER A 293 3.72 -2.31 22.23
N LEU A 294 3.24 -3.52 21.90
CA LEU A 294 3.45 -4.72 22.73
C LEU A 294 4.93 -5.13 22.76
N ILE A 295 5.67 -5.01 21.66
CA ILE A 295 7.11 -5.27 21.61
C ILE A 295 7.86 -4.30 22.52
N LEU A 296 7.58 -3.00 22.40
CA LEU A 296 8.17 -1.98 23.26
C LEU A 296 7.80 -2.23 24.74
N ALA A 297 6.54 -2.58 25.02
CA ALA A 297 6.08 -2.90 26.38
C ALA A 297 6.82 -4.11 26.96
N ALA A 298 7.02 -5.17 26.17
CA ALA A 298 7.79 -6.35 26.58
C ALA A 298 9.25 -5.99 26.91
N ALA A 299 9.89 -5.17 26.09
CA ALA A 299 11.24 -4.66 26.29
C ALA A 299 11.33 -3.77 27.57
N LEU A 300 10.37 -2.86 27.74
CA LEU A 300 10.30 -1.98 28.91
C LEU A 300 10.04 -2.76 30.21
N ILE A 301 9.15 -3.74 30.18
CA ILE A 301 8.89 -4.64 31.32
C ILE A 301 10.17 -5.40 31.67
N GLY A 302 10.90 -5.92 30.69
CA GLY A 302 12.19 -6.58 30.88
C GLY A 302 13.22 -5.69 31.54
N PHE A 303 13.36 -4.45 31.04
CA PHE A 303 14.23 -3.41 31.58
C PHE A 303 13.86 -3.05 33.03
N LEU A 304 12.60 -2.72 33.28
CA LEU A 304 12.13 -2.33 34.62
C LEU A 304 12.32 -3.46 35.65
N LYS A 305 12.00 -4.70 35.24
CA LYS A 305 12.22 -5.89 36.07
C LYS A 305 13.69 -6.05 36.48
N MET A 306 14.59 -5.86 35.52
CA MET A 306 16.03 -5.91 35.79
C MET A 306 16.46 -4.77 36.73
N GLN A 307 16.03 -3.54 36.50
CA GLN A 307 16.35 -2.39 37.37
C GLN A 307 15.85 -2.62 38.79
N LEU A 308 14.62 -3.06 38.96
CA LEU A 308 14.04 -3.38 40.28
C LEU A 308 14.87 -4.44 41.01
N GLN A 309 15.39 -5.45 40.29
CA GLN A 309 16.20 -6.51 40.88
C GLN A 309 17.59 -6.01 41.28
N LEU A 310 18.24 -5.18 40.44
CA LEU A 310 19.51 -4.52 40.77
C LEU A 310 19.35 -3.62 42.00
N PHE A 311 18.25 -2.88 42.12
CA PHE A 311 17.99 -2.06 43.31
C PHE A 311 17.84 -2.89 44.57
N ARG A 312 17.21 -4.06 44.50
CA ARG A 312 17.09 -4.99 45.65
C ARG A 312 18.43 -5.55 46.11
N MET A 313 19.29 -5.93 45.17
CA MET A 313 20.64 -6.40 45.49
C MET A 313 21.48 -5.35 46.22
N ARG A 314 21.12 -4.08 46.10
CA ARG A 314 21.82 -2.93 46.71
C ARG A 314 21.10 -2.40 47.95
N GLN A 315 20.09 -3.08 48.48
CA GLN A 315 19.34 -2.63 49.67
C GLN A 315 20.26 -2.42 50.88
N ARG A 316 21.28 -3.30 51.07
CA ARG A 316 22.26 -3.14 52.15
C ARG A 316 23.08 -1.87 51.99
N GLU A 317 23.52 -1.52 50.80
CA GLU A 317 24.22 -0.27 50.51
C GLU A 317 23.32 0.96 50.79
N VAL A 318 22.09 0.91 50.37
CA VAL A 318 21.09 1.96 50.62
C VAL A 318 20.82 2.11 52.13
N ALA A 319 20.68 0.99 52.85
CA ALA A 319 20.49 1.00 54.31
C ALA A 319 21.68 1.61 55.04
N LEU A 320 22.92 1.28 54.70
CA LEU A 320 24.13 1.89 55.26
C LEU A 320 24.20 3.38 55.02
N ARG A 321 23.92 3.84 53.78
CA ARG A 321 23.87 5.27 53.44
C ARG A 321 22.80 6.01 54.26
N ARG A 322 21.67 5.36 54.50
CA ARG A 322 20.57 5.90 55.31
C ARG A 322 20.96 6.05 56.77
N VAL A 323 21.66 5.07 57.33
CA VAL A 323 22.23 5.17 58.70
C VAL A 323 23.19 6.36 58.82
N HIS A 324 23.94 6.65 57.74
CA HIS A 324 24.84 7.81 57.67
C HIS A 324 24.13 9.12 57.27
N GLY A 325 22.80 9.18 57.34
CA GLY A 325 22.02 10.40 57.17
C GLY A 325 21.67 10.76 55.69
N ALA A 326 21.81 9.85 54.75
CA ALA A 326 21.43 10.12 53.36
C ALA A 326 19.92 10.33 53.22
N LYS A 327 19.52 11.47 52.63
CA LYS A 327 18.14 11.82 52.34
C LYS A 327 17.66 11.06 51.09
N SER A 328 16.33 10.86 50.96
CA SER A 328 15.67 10.21 49.80
C SER A 328 16.14 10.79 48.47
N GLY A 329 16.24 12.11 48.35
CA GLY A 329 16.70 12.77 47.13
C GLY A 329 18.16 12.47 46.72
N SER A 330 19.05 12.13 47.68
CA SER A 330 20.42 11.75 47.38
C SER A 330 20.50 10.33 46.83
N ILE A 331 19.65 9.42 47.34
CA ILE A 331 19.53 8.05 46.86
C ILE A 331 18.86 8.01 45.49
N PHE A 332 17.80 8.82 45.32
CA PHE A 332 17.12 8.98 44.03
C PHE A 332 18.10 9.46 42.94
N ARG A 333 18.88 10.55 43.22
CA ARG A 333 19.87 11.06 42.26
C ARG A 333 20.88 10.02 41.83
N LEU A 334 21.32 9.14 42.71
CA LEU A 334 22.27 8.07 42.36
C LEU A 334 21.64 7.08 41.34
N PHE A 335 20.45 6.61 41.67
CA PHE A 335 19.76 5.66 40.78
C PHE A 335 19.29 6.34 39.48
N ALA A 336 18.85 7.58 39.55
CA ALA A 336 18.48 8.36 38.35
C ALA A 336 19.68 8.58 37.43
N CYS A 337 20.88 8.87 37.95
CA CYS A 337 22.09 8.96 37.13
C CYS A 337 22.45 7.62 36.46
N GLU A 338 22.31 6.49 37.15
CA GLU A 338 22.56 5.16 36.54
C GLU A 338 21.56 4.88 35.42
N THR A 339 20.28 5.14 35.65
CA THR A 339 19.23 5.02 34.66
C THR A 339 19.46 5.95 33.47
N LEU A 340 19.88 7.19 33.71
CA LEU A 340 20.19 8.16 32.64
C LEU A 340 21.33 7.67 31.75
N PHE A 341 22.42 7.15 32.31
CA PHE A 341 23.50 6.57 31.51
C PHE A 341 23.01 5.42 30.63
N THR A 342 22.18 4.54 31.20
CA THR A 342 21.59 3.44 30.42
C THR A 342 20.81 3.98 29.23
N PHE A 343 20.02 5.05 29.42
CA PHE A 343 19.24 5.67 28.33
C PHE A 343 20.10 6.41 27.29
N VAL A 344 21.19 7.04 27.71
CA VAL A 344 22.15 7.62 26.75
C VAL A 344 22.71 6.52 25.83
N PHE A 345 23.15 5.39 26.38
CA PHE A 345 23.59 4.27 25.56
C PHE A 345 22.46 3.66 24.73
N THR A 346 21.26 3.57 25.28
CA THR A 346 20.08 3.10 24.53
C THR A 346 19.78 4.00 23.35
N GLY A 347 19.85 5.32 23.52
CA GLY A 347 19.63 6.29 22.44
C GLY A 347 20.70 6.17 21.34
N ILE A 348 21.98 5.97 21.72
CA ILE A 348 23.06 5.76 20.74
C ILE A 348 22.81 4.47 19.95
N VAL A 349 22.50 3.36 20.62
CA VAL A 349 22.23 2.07 19.96
C VAL A 349 21.00 2.16 19.10
N ALA A 350 19.93 2.81 19.57
CA ALA A 350 18.72 3.02 18.78
C ALA A 350 18.98 3.87 17.53
N GLY A 351 19.79 4.93 17.64
CA GLY A 351 20.21 5.73 16.50
C GLY A 351 20.97 4.90 15.45
N ILE A 352 21.92 4.08 15.89
CA ILE A 352 22.66 3.17 14.99
C ILE A 352 21.70 2.17 14.31
N LEU A 353 20.80 1.55 15.08
CA LEU A 353 19.82 0.61 14.52
C LEU A 353 18.86 1.28 13.55
N ALA A 354 18.44 2.51 13.85
CA ALA A 354 17.58 3.29 12.95
C ALA A 354 18.30 3.60 11.62
N THR A 355 19.58 4.01 11.67
CA THR A 355 20.40 4.21 10.45
C THR A 355 20.49 2.94 9.62
N LEU A 356 20.86 1.81 10.25
CA LEU A 356 20.93 0.53 9.55
C LEU A 356 19.61 0.09 8.93
N LEU A 357 18.49 0.36 9.61
CA LEU A 357 17.16 0.06 9.08
C LEU A 357 16.82 0.96 7.89
N ILE A 358 17.13 2.25 7.96
CA ILE A 358 16.91 3.21 6.85
C ILE A 358 17.77 2.82 5.65
N ASP A 359 19.05 2.52 5.87
CA ASP A 359 19.96 2.10 4.80
C ASP A 359 19.49 0.79 4.13
N PHE A 360 19.02 -0.16 4.94
CA PHE A 360 18.43 -1.41 4.43
C PHE A 360 17.14 -1.16 3.64
N ALA A 361 16.25 -0.32 4.14
CA ALA A 361 15.00 0.01 3.45
C ALA A 361 15.27 0.72 2.11
N ASN A 362 16.19 1.69 2.11
CA ASN A 362 16.59 2.36 0.87
C ASN A 362 17.27 1.42 -0.14
N ALA A 363 18.02 0.41 0.32
CA ALA A 363 18.69 -0.54 -0.58
C ALA A 363 17.74 -1.61 -1.13
N SER A 364 16.78 -2.07 -0.32
CA SER A 364 15.96 -3.25 -0.64
C SER A 364 14.53 -2.92 -1.04
N LEU A 365 14.01 -1.75 -0.66
CA LEU A 365 12.63 -1.35 -0.87
C LEU A 365 12.49 -0.08 -1.73
N THR A 366 13.56 0.37 -2.40
CA THR A 366 13.57 1.61 -3.18
C THR A 366 12.44 1.65 -4.19
N THR A 367 12.24 0.58 -4.94
CA THR A 367 11.18 0.48 -5.96
C THR A 367 9.80 0.71 -5.34
N TYR A 368 9.51 0.01 -4.24
CA TYR A 368 8.22 0.12 -3.55
C TYR A 368 8.04 1.47 -2.84
N LEU A 369 9.11 1.98 -2.20
CA LEU A 369 9.06 3.31 -1.58
C LEU A 369 8.76 4.40 -2.61
N ASN A 370 9.35 4.29 -3.79
CA ASN A 370 9.12 5.20 -4.90
C ASN A 370 7.70 5.02 -5.49
N GLU A 371 7.23 3.80 -5.65
CA GLU A 371 5.88 3.51 -6.12
C GLU A 371 4.79 4.10 -5.21
N PHE A 372 5.00 4.02 -3.88
CA PHE A 372 4.06 4.56 -2.89
C PHE A 372 4.34 6.02 -2.50
N GLY A 373 5.34 6.67 -3.03
CA GLY A 373 5.67 8.04 -2.67
C GLY A 373 6.21 8.23 -1.26
N TRP A 374 6.79 7.22 -0.65
CA TRP A 374 7.20 7.25 0.75
C TRP A 374 8.66 7.66 0.91
N HIS A 375 8.89 8.80 1.55
CA HIS A 375 10.22 9.23 1.95
C HIS A 375 10.49 8.91 3.43
N ILE A 376 11.64 8.27 3.69
CA ILE A 376 11.99 7.86 5.06
C ILE A 376 12.53 9.08 5.83
N GLU A 377 11.61 9.90 6.33
CA GLU A 377 11.90 11.07 7.15
C GLU A 377 11.27 10.96 8.55
N GLY A 378 11.77 11.71 9.52
CA GLY A 378 11.19 11.80 10.87
C GLY A 378 11.42 10.58 11.79
N VAL A 379 12.11 9.51 11.34
CA VAL A 379 12.35 8.30 12.15
C VAL A 379 13.18 8.63 13.39
N TYR A 380 14.24 9.45 13.25
CA TYR A 380 15.10 9.83 14.39
C TYR A 380 14.35 10.68 15.41
N GLU A 381 13.50 11.58 14.96
CA GLU A 381 12.64 12.41 15.82
C GLU A 381 11.67 11.56 16.61
N THR A 382 11.05 10.59 15.93
CA THR A 382 10.13 9.62 16.56
C THR A 382 10.86 8.78 17.60
N VAL A 383 12.06 8.26 17.29
CA VAL A 383 12.91 7.55 18.26
C VAL A 383 13.23 8.43 19.46
N ALA A 384 13.54 9.72 19.26
CA ALA A 384 13.83 10.64 20.36
C ALA A 384 12.61 10.89 21.25
N VAL A 385 11.42 11.05 20.66
CA VAL A 385 10.16 11.21 21.41
C VAL A 385 9.83 9.96 22.23
N ILE A 386 9.96 8.77 21.63
CA ILE A 386 9.75 7.50 22.33
C ILE A 386 10.77 7.34 23.46
N LEU A 387 12.05 7.65 23.22
CA LEU A 387 13.08 7.62 24.24
C LEU A 387 12.71 8.52 25.41
N LEU A 388 12.27 9.75 25.16
CA LEU A 388 11.85 10.68 26.21
C LEU A 388 10.69 10.10 27.04
N ALA A 389 9.68 9.54 26.40
CA ALA A 389 8.54 8.91 27.07
C ALA A 389 8.99 7.73 27.98
N VAL A 390 9.84 6.86 27.45
CA VAL A 390 10.39 5.71 28.20
C VAL A 390 11.26 6.16 29.37
N VAL A 391 12.05 7.22 29.20
CA VAL A 391 12.84 7.86 30.27
C VAL A 391 11.93 8.36 31.39
N LEU A 392 10.86 9.08 31.06
CA LEU A 392 9.91 9.61 32.04
C LEU A 392 9.22 8.50 32.84
N ILE A 393 8.74 7.45 32.15
CA ILE A 393 8.14 6.26 32.79
C ILE A 393 9.15 5.61 33.73
N SER A 394 10.37 5.41 33.29
CA SER A 394 11.42 4.76 34.07
C SER A 394 11.81 5.58 35.31
N PHE A 395 11.94 6.90 35.19
CA PHE A 395 12.20 7.76 36.33
C PHE A 395 11.05 7.77 37.34
N PHE A 396 9.81 7.71 36.86
CA PHE A 396 8.66 7.56 37.77
C PHE A 396 8.72 6.25 38.56
N VAL A 397 9.07 5.13 37.90
CA VAL A 397 9.23 3.81 38.56
C VAL A 397 10.40 3.84 39.55
N VAL A 398 11.54 4.45 39.19
CA VAL A 398 12.67 4.64 40.11
C VAL A 398 12.27 5.47 41.31
N TRP A 399 11.54 6.57 41.13
CA TRP A 399 11.04 7.41 42.21
C TRP A 399 10.11 6.65 43.16
N LEU A 400 9.13 5.90 42.61
CA LEU A 400 8.24 5.03 43.40
C LEU A 400 9.02 4.01 44.22
N THR A 401 10.02 3.38 43.59
CA THR A 401 10.86 2.36 44.23
C THR A 401 11.66 2.95 45.39
N VAL A 402 12.32 4.08 45.17
CA VAL A 402 13.08 4.77 46.24
C VAL A 402 12.15 5.22 47.36
N ARG A 403 10.98 5.79 47.04
CA ARG A 403 9.97 6.19 48.01
C ARG A 403 9.49 4.99 48.85
N SER A 404 9.21 3.88 48.22
CA SER A 404 8.81 2.62 48.88
C SER A 404 9.92 2.12 49.84
N MET A 405 11.17 2.13 49.41
CA MET A 405 12.33 1.73 50.22
C MET A 405 12.52 2.62 51.43
N MET A 406 12.21 3.92 51.35
CA MET A 406 12.38 4.87 52.40
C MET A 406 11.26 4.82 53.48
N HIS A 407 10.05 4.39 53.13
CA HIS A 407 8.89 4.31 54.06
C HIS A 407 8.85 3.01 54.89
N GLN A 408 9.69 2.04 54.55
CA GLN A 408 9.64 0.73 55.22
C GLN A 408 10.37 0.74 56.56
N ARG A 409 9.64 0.34 57.66
CA ARG A 409 10.22 0.07 58.98
C ARG A 409 10.97 -1.26 58.96
N GLN A 410 12.18 -1.27 59.48
CA GLN A 410 13.18 -2.34 59.28
C GLN A 410 12.85 -3.70 59.91
N SER A 411 11.86 -3.85 60.80
CA SER A 411 11.79 -5.01 61.68
C SER A 411 10.69 -6.04 61.42
N MET A 412 9.63 -5.72 60.68
CA MET A 412 8.48 -6.66 60.55
C MET A 412 8.14 -7.13 59.14
N THR A 413 8.85 -6.62 58.15
CA THR A 413 8.37 -6.71 56.76
C THR A 413 9.17 -7.62 55.83
N MET A 414 10.27 -8.24 56.29
CA MET A 414 11.09 -9.06 55.42
C MET A 414 10.36 -10.29 54.82
N GLN A 415 9.51 -10.97 55.59
CA GLN A 415 8.78 -12.13 55.12
C GLN A 415 7.61 -11.77 54.19
N LEU A 416 6.80 -10.77 54.55
CA LEU A 416 5.69 -10.28 53.73
C LEU A 416 6.16 -9.63 52.47
N GLN A 417 7.32 -8.93 52.51
CA GLN A 417 7.93 -8.27 51.39
C GLN A 417 8.55 -9.25 50.40
N ARG A 418 9.10 -10.37 50.88
CA ARG A 418 9.60 -11.48 50.03
C ARG A 418 8.46 -12.08 49.20
N SER A 419 7.28 -12.31 49.77
CA SER A 419 6.08 -12.82 49.09
C SER A 419 5.56 -11.83 48.02
N ARG A 420 5.33 -10.56 48.39
CA ARG A 420 4.83 -9.54 47.46
C ARG A 420 5.78 -9.24 46.27
N SER A 421 7.06 -9.34 46.52
CA SER A 421 8.13 -9.18 45.55
C SER A 421 8.14 -10.32 44.51
N HIS A 422 7.90 -11.53 44.93
CA HIS A 422 7.82 -12.67 44.02
C HIS A 422 6.56 -12.60 43.14
N ALA A 423 5.43 -12.17 43.72
CA ALA A 423 4.20 -11.98 42.95
C ALA A 423 4.37 -10.97 41.79
N LEU A 424 4.89 -9.75 42.07
CA LEU A 424 5.10 -8.74 41.02
C LEU A 424 6.05 -9.24 39.92
N ARG A 425 7.16 -9.89 40.27
CA ARG A 425 8.09 -10.48 39.31
C ARG A 425 7.44 -11.55 38.45
N ASN A 426 6.67 -12.44 39.10
CA ASN A 426 5.99 -13.52 38.37
C ASN A 426 4.88 -12.99 37.45
N THR A 427 4.16 -11.95 37.89
CA THR A 427 3.17 -11.27 37.02
C THR A 427 3.84 -10.63 35.80
N MET A 428 4.95 -9.88 35.98
CA MET A 428 5.71 -9.30 34.87
C MET A 428 6.24 -10.39 33.91
N LEU A 429 6.71 -11.51 34.46
CA LEU A 429 7.15 -12.65 33.64
C LEU A 429 5.98 -13.27 32.88
N GLY A 430 4.85 -13.49 33.56
CA GLY A 430 3.64 -14.01 32.93
C GLY A 430 3.15 -13.14 31.77
N ILE A 431 3.14 -11.81 31.94
CA ILE A 431 2.79 -10.88 30.87
C ILE A 431 3.75 -10.99 29.67
N GLN A 432 5.08 -11.06 29.94
CA GLN A 432 6.05 -11.24 28.86
C GLN A 432 5.86 -12.54 28.09
N ILE A 433 5.62 -13.65 28.79
CA ILE A 433 5.35 -14.94 28.17
C ILE A 433 4.04 -14.91 27.36
N ALA A 434 2.99 -14.28 27.89
CA ALA A 434 1.72 -14.13 27.18
C ALA A 434 1.91 -13.32 25.88
N ILE A 435 2.65 -12.22 25.92
CA ILE A 435 2.99 -11.43 24.72
C ILE A 435 3.75 -12.32 23.72
N CYS A 436 4.75 -13.10 24.18
CA CYS A 436 5.52 -13.98 23.31
C CYS A 436 4.66 -15.07 22.64
N ILE A 437 3.75 -15.69 23.40
CA ILE A 437 2.81 -16.70 22.86
C ILE A 437 1.91 -16.06 21.79
N LEU A 438 1.42 -14.84 22.04
CA LEU A 438 0.58 -14.11 21.09
C LEU A 438 1.34 -13.84 19.77
N PHE A 439 2.59 -13.43 19.84
CA PHE A 439 3.41 -13.18 18.65
C PHE A 439 3.69 -14.46 17.87
N VAL A 440 4.18 -15.49 18.52
CA VAL A 440 4.49 -16.78 17.86
C VAL A 440 3.24 -17.42 17.28
N GLY A 441 2.14 -17.42 18.04
CA GLY A 441 0.86 -17.93 17.57
C GLY A 441 0.29 -17.13 16.40
N GLY A 442 0.42 -15.81 16.46
CA GLY A 442 0.02 -14.91 15.37
C GLY A 442 0.85 -15.14 14.09
N SER A 443 2.17 -15.35 14.20
CA SER A 443 3.01 -15.64 13.04
C SER A 443 2.71 -17.00 12.42
N ILE A 444 2.41 -18.02 13.23
CA ILE A 444 1.98 -19.32 12.72
C ILE A 444 0.64 -19.19 11.99
N ALA A 445 -0.31 -18.45 12.55
CA ALA A 445 -1.61 -18.22 11.94
C ALA A 445 -1.48 -17.44 10.62
N LEU A 446 -0.63 -16.40 10.59
CA LEU A 446 -0.37 -15.61 9.37
C LEU A 446 0.34 -16.43 8.30
N THR A 447 1.29 -17.29 8.68
CA THR A 447 1.95 -18.22 7.73
C THR A 447 0.93 -19.15 7.10
N HIS A 448 0.06 -19.74 7.92
CA HIS A 448 -0.98 -20.62 7.39
C HIS A 448 -1.98 -19.87 6.50
N PHE A 449 -2.35 -18.65 6.86
CA PHE A 449 -3.18 -17.79 6.00
C PHE A 449 -2.47 -17.45 4.67
N SER A 450 -1.18 -17.11 4.72
CA SER A 450 -0.38 -16.84 3.53
C SER A 450 -0.29 -18.07 2.61
N GLU A 451 -0.06 -19.26 3.16
CA GLU A 451 -0.04 -20.50 2.40
C GLU A 451 -1.40 -20.80 1.74
N LEU A 452 -2.51 -20.55 2.45
CA LEU A 452 -3.85 -20.69 1.88
C LEU A 452 -4.09 -19.67 0.75
N ALA A 453 -3.71 -18.41 0.97
CA ALA A 453 -3.84 -17.35 -0.04
C ALA A 453 -3.04 -17.68 -1.30
N LEU A 454 -1.77 -18.06 -1.16
CA LEU A 454 -0.92 -18.47 -2.29
C LEU A 454 -1.50 -19.68 -3.03
N LYS A 455 -2.08 -20.64 -2.31
CA LYS A 455 -2.73 -21.78 -2.91
C LYS A 455 -4.03 -21.39 -3.65
N GLU A 456 -4.81 -20.46 -3.09
CA GLU A 456 -6.01 -19.93 -3.77
C GLU A 456 -5.65 -19.12 -5.02
N MET A 457 -4.51 -18.43 -5.03
CA MET A 457 -3.99 -17.70 -6.19
C MET A 457 -3.49 -18.65 -7.28
N ASN A 458 -3.48 -19.96 -7.06
CA ASN A 458 -2.98 -20.97 -8.01
C ASN A 458 -1.58 -20.63 -8.56
N VAL A 459 -0.71 -20.05 -7.73
CA VAL A 459 0.68 -19.78 -8.15
C VAL A 459 1.32 -21.06 -8.64
N PRO A 460 1.96 -21.05 -9.81
CA PRO A 460 2.48 -22.27 -10.43
C PRO A 460 3.52 -22.97 -9.53
N GLU A 461 3.35 -24.27 -9.34
CA GLU A 461 4.32 -25.10 -8.60
C GLU A 461 5.62 -25.35 -9.38
N ASN A 462 5.58 -25.27 -10.71
CA ASN A 462 6.73 -25.54 -11.56
C ASN A 462 7.50 -24.24 -11.88
N ASP A 463 8.38 -23.88 -10.97
CA ASP A 463 9.18 -22.66 -11.01
C ASP A 463 10.09 -22.54 -12.24
N ASP A 464 10.67 -23.67 -12.71
CA ASP A 464 11.70 -23.63 -13.74
C ASP A 464 11.13 -23.23 -15.11
N PHE A 465 9.93 -23.68 -15.43
CA PHE A 465 9.27 -23.32 -16.69
C PHE A 465 9.00 -21.80 -16.79
N TYR A 466 8.50 -21.19 -15.71
CA TYR A 466 8.15 -19.75 -15.72
C TYR A 466 9.38 -18.83 -15.64
N LYS A 467 10.51 -19.33 -15.10
CA LYS A 467 11.80 -18.65 -15.16
C LYS A 467 12.38 -18.56 -16.57
N GLU A 468 11.95 -19.44 -17.45
CA GLU A 468 12.35 -19.44 -18.86
C GLU A 468 11.35 -18.70 -19.77
N CYS A 469 10.32 -18.06 -19.23
CA CYS A 469 9.37 -17.28 -19.98
C CYS A 469 9.58 -15.77 -19.77
N ILE A 470 9.29 -15.01 -20.83
CA ILE A 470 9.46 -13.56 -20.86
C ILE A 470 8.08 -12.92 -21.07
N ILE A 471 7.83 -11.82 -20.37
CA ILE A 471 6.65 -11.01 -20.59
C ILE A 471 7.09 -9.68 -21.20
N VAL A 472 6.41 -9.26 -22.27
CA VAL A 472 6.69 -8.00 -22.94
C VAL A 472 5.44 -7.14 -22.92
N ARG A 473 5.56 -5.92 -22.44
CA ARG A 473 4.47 -4.94 -22.33
C ARG A 473 4.75 -3.73 -23.23
N PRO A 474 4.12 -3.63 -24.40
CA PRO A 474 4.19 -2.45 -25.23
C PRO A 474 3.56 -1.25 -24.52
N TYR A 475 4.29 -0.17 -24.35
CA TYR A 475 3.81 1.02 -23.65
C TYR A 475 2.72 1.76 -24.44
N ASN A 476 2.88 1.82 -25.76
CA ASN A 476 1.89 2.38 -26.68
C ASN A 476 1.39 1.28 -27.61
N GLY A 477 0.39 0.50 -27.12
CA GLY A 477 -0.16 -0.64 -27.84
C GLY A 477 -0.39 -0.38 -29.34
N PRO A 478 -1.15 0.66 -29.72
CA PRO A 478 -1.44 0.91 -31.14
C PRO A 478 -0.21 1.16 -32.03
N LEU A 479 0.89 1.65 -31.49
CA LEU A 479 2.10 1.98 -32.27
C LEU A 479 3.20 0.92 -32.16
N GLU A 480 3.31 0.27 -31.02
CA GLU A 480 4.42 -0.65 -30.72
C GLU A 480 4.05 -2.11 -30.99
N SER A 481 2.84 -2.53 -30.62
CA SER A 481 2.41 -3.92 -30.69
C SER A 481 2.42 -4.50 -32.10
N PRO A 482 1.96 -3.82 -33.17
CA PRO A 482 2.04 -4.36 -34.51
C PRO A 482 3.49 -4.63 -34.96
N LYS A 483 4.42 -3.71 -34.61
CA LYS A 483 5.84 -3.87 -34.97
C LYS A 483 6.52 -4.97 -34.18
N LEU A 484 6.18 -5.10 -32.90
CA LEU A 484 6.69 -6.17 -32.04
C LEU A 484 6.18 -7.54 -32.51
N LEU A 485 4.90 -7.64 -32.84
CA LEU A 485 4.31 -8.88 -33.35
C LEU A 485 4.86 -9.25 -34.73
N GLU A 486 5.14 -8.27 -35.61
CA GLU A 486 5.82 -8.49 -36.87
C GLU A 486 7.23 -9.04 -36.64
N TYR A 487 7.99 -8.45 -35.71
CA TYR A 487 9.32 -8.95 -35.31
C TYR A 487 9.24 -10.39 -34.80
N LEU A 488 8.31 -10.70 -33.88
CA LEU A 488 8.13 -12.04 -33.33
C LEU A 488 7.74 -13.07 -34.40
N ARG A 489 6.96 -12.69 -35.41
CA ARG A 489 6.54 -13.57 -36.51
C ARG A 489 7.63 -13.80 -37.57
N THR A 490 8.54 -12.86 -37.77
CA THR A 490 9.46 -12.84 -38.91
C THR A 490 10.93 -13.01 -38.55
N GLU A 491 11.38 -12.42 -37.46
CA GLU A 491 12.79 -12.34 -37.11
C GLU A 491 13.20 -13.17 -35.87
N ALA A 492 12.29 -13.43 -34.94
CA ALA A 492 12.59 -14.09 -33.68
C ALA A 492 12.73 -15.64 -33.84
N GLN A 493 13.89 -16.08 -34.30
CA GLN A 493 14.13 -17.52 -34.64
C GLN A 493 14.23 -18.43 -33.41
N ASP A 494 14.64 -17.92 -32.27
CA ASP A 494 14.86 -18.67 -31.03
C ASP A 494 13.61 -18.66 -30.10
N VAL A 495 12.50 -18.13 -30.55
CA VAL A 495 11.20 -18.18 -29.87
C VAL A 495 10.50 -19.48 -30.26
N GLU A 496 10.02 -20.21 -29.26
CA GLU A 496 9.22 -21.42 -29.46
C GLU A 496 7.76 -21.06 -29.77
N ARG A 497 7.19 -20.18 -28.93
CA ARG A 497 5.85 -19.62 -29.11
C ARG A 497 5.71 -18.29 -28.43
N PHE A 498 4.72 -17.49 -28.82
CA PHE A 498 4.31 -16.28 -28.13
C PHE A 498 2.79 -16.18 -28.10
N ILE A 499 2.27 -15.53 -27.06
CA ILE A 499 0.83 -15.42 -26.80
C ILE A 499 0.52 -13.92 -26.64
N PRO A 500 -0.06 -13.29 -27.66
CA PRO A 500 -0.51 -11.92 -27.58
C PRO A 500 -1.84 -11.83 -26.83
N MET A 501 -1.96 -10.86 -25.93
CA MET A 501 -3.14 -10.61 -25.13
C MET A 501 -3.51 -9.12 -25.14
N ASN A 502 -4.80 -8.84 -25.08
CA ASN A 502 -5.30 -7.53 -24.76
C ASN A 502 -5.76 -7.54 -23.28
N HIS A 503 -5.44 -6.54 -22.56
CA HIS A 503 -5.48 -6.41 -21.10
C HIS A 503 -4.39 -7.18 -20.36
N ASP A 504 -3.87 -6.49 -19.36
CA ASP A 504 -2.80 -6.97 -18.51
C ASP A 504 -3.30 -8.11 -17.64
N PHE A 505 -2.79 -9.30 -17.88
CA PHE A 505 -3.19 -10.48 -17.15
C PHE A 505 -2.58 -10.53 -15.74
N LEU A 506 -1.42 -9.94 -15.55
CA LEU A 506 -0.66 -9.98 -14.29
C LEU A 506 -0.71 -8.67 -13.52
N GLU A 507 -0.76 -7.52 -14.18
CA GLU A 507 -0.85 -6.23 -13.49
C GLU A 507 -2.29 -5.84 -13.19
N SER A 508 -2.56 -5.59 -11.93
CA SER A 508 -3.81 -5.00 -11.45
C SER A 508 -3.80 -3.47 -11.54
N LYS A 509 -3.30 -2.89 -12.63
CA LYS A 509 -3.51 -1.47 -12.89
C LYS A 509 -4.91 -1.30 -13.45
N GLU A 510 -5.80 -0.80 -12.60
CA GLU A 510 -7.13 -0.28 -12.96
C GLU A 510 -7.80 -1.04 -14.12
N ILE A 511 -8.04 -2.32 -13.89
CA ILE A 511 -8.98 -3.04 -14.73
C ILE A 511 -10.29 -2.30 -14.57
N GLN A 512 -10.91 -1.92 -15.68
CA GLN A 512 -12.31 -1.54 -15.67
C GLN A 512 -13.05 -2.68 -14.97
N GLU A 513 -13.48 -2.39 -13.75
CA GLU A 513 -14.16 -3.34 -12.91
C GLU A 513 -15.48 -3.67 -13.55
N ASP A 514 -15.51 -4.71 -14.39
CA ASP A 514 -16.74 -5.26 -14.90
C ASP A 514 -17.48 -5.86 -13.71
N SER A 515 -18.43 -5.11 -13.17
CA SER A 515 -19.18 -5.53 -12.01
C SER A 515 -20.46 -6.22 -12.43
N VAL A 516 -20.65 -7.45 -11.98
CA VAL A 516 -21.98 -8.08 -11.94
C VAL A 516 -22.61 -7.66 -10.63
N ALA A 517 -23.64 -6.83 -10.69
CA ALA A 517 -24.35 -6.40 -9.49
C ALA A 517 -25.17 -7.57 -8.95
N ASP A 518 -24.89 -7.96 -7.72
CA ASP A 518 -25.73 -8.83 -6.90
C ASP A 518 -26.39 -7.97 -5.83
N GLU A 519 -27.72 -8.01 -5.75
CA GLU A 519 -28.48 -7.22 -4.78
C GLU A 519 -28.17 -7.60 -3.32
N GLU A 520 -27.70 -8.82 -3.06
CA GLU A 520 -27.36 -9.31 -1.70
C GLU A 520 -25.89 -9.17 -1.35
N GLN A 521 -24.96 -9.20 -2.29
CA GLN A 521 -23.50 -9.23 -2.04
C GLN A 521 -22.73 -8.00 -2.54
N GLY A 522 -23.39 -7.07 -3.22
CA GLY A 522 -22.73 -5.92 -3.80
C GLY A 522 -22.06 -6.22 -5.14
N THR A 523 -21.10 -5.38 -5.51
CA THR A 523 -20.39 -5.45 -6.80
C THR A 523 -19.37 -6.59 -6.82
N VAL A 524 -19.46 -7.45 -7.82
CA VAL A 524 -18.53 -8.55 -8.05
C VAL A 524 -17.50 -8.13 -9.09
N PHE A 525 -16.24 -8.19 -8.74
CA PHE A 525 -15.14 -7.84 -9.65
C PHE A 525 -14.73 -9.05 -10.50
N ILE A 526 -14.66 -8.85 -11.81
CA ILE A 526 -14.29 -9.86 -12.78
C ILE A 526 -13.03 -9.41 -13.50
N ARG A 527 -12.05 -10.31 -13.60
CA ARG A 527 -10.87 -10.10 -14.42
C ARG A 527 -11.12 -10.59 -15.83
N GLU A 528 -11.05 -9.73 -16.82
CA GLU A 528 -11.21 -10.06 -18.23
C GLU A 528 -9.84 -10.09 -18.94
N CYS A 529 -9.59 -11.15 -19.69
CA CYS A 529 -8.47 -11.27 -20.61
C CYS A 529 -9.01 -11.52 -22.02
N MET A 530 -8.44 -10.86 -23.02
CA MET A 530 -8.86 -10.98 -24.40
C MET A 530 -7.76 -11.65 -25.23
N VAL A 531 -8.09 -12.73 -25.90
CA VAL A 531 -7.14 -13.52 -26.70
C VAL A 531 -7.75 -13.93 -28.05
N ASN A 532 -6.89 -14.20 -29.03
CA ASN A 532 -7.29 -14.62 -30.35
C ASN A 532 -7.46 -16.16 -30.50
N ASP A 533 -6.83 -16.90 -29.59
CA ASP A 533 -6.87 -18.36 -29.60
C ASP A 533 -6.78 -18.97 -28.20
N THR A 534 -6.77 -20.26 -28.11
CA THR A 534 -6.74 -20.99 -26.83
C THR A 534 -5.34 -21.29 -26.32
N ALA A 535 -4.28 -20.79 -26.95
CA ALA A 535 -2.89 -21.10 -26.61
C ALA A 535 -2.52 -20.78 -25.17
N ILE A 536 -3.17 -19.75 -24.58
CA ILE A 536 -2.99 -19.38 -23.19
C ILE A 536 -3.44 -20.46 -22.20
N PHE A 537 -4.46 -21.25 -22.56
CA PHE A 537 -4.92 -22.35 -21.71
C PHE A 537 -3.92 -23.49 -21.70
N ASP A 538 -3.33 -23.81 -22.86
CA ASP A 538 -2.25 -24.79 -22.96
C ASP A 538 -1.00 -24.31 -22.19
N PHE A 539 -0.71 -23.03 -22.25
CA PHE A 539 0.40 -22.42 -21.51
C PHE A 539 0.24 -22.59 -19.99
N TRP A 540 -0.94 -22.34 -19.44
CA TRP A 540 -1.24 -22.51 -18.04
C TRP A 540 -1.62 -23.95 -17.65
N ASN A 541 -1.52 -24.90 -18.58
CA ASN A 541 -1.92 -26.29 -18.38
C ASN A 541 -3.38 -26.41 -17.86
N ARG A 542 -4.28 -25.70 -18.52
CA ARG A 542 -5.70 -25.70 -18.19
C ARG A 542 -6.52 -26.24 -19.34
N SER A 543 -7.49 -27.10 -19.02
CA SER A 543 -8.44 -27.63 -20.01
C SER A 543 -9.69 -26.76 -20.04
N ILE A 544 -10.25 -26.60 -21.26
CA ILE A 544 -11.52 -25.91 -21.46
C ILE A 544 -12.63 -26.97 -21.52
N ASN A 545 -13.64 -26.82 -20.67
CA ASN A 545 -14.88 -27.57 -20.73
C ASN A 545 -15.86 -26.84 -21.67
N TRP A 546 -15.82 -27.19 -22.96
CA TRP A 546 -16.63 -26.51 -23.95
C TRP A 546 -18.12 -26.79 -23.80
N ILE A 547 -18.92 -25.72 -23.81
CA ILE A 547 -20.39 -25.76 -23.86
C ILE A 547 -20.86 -25.60 -25.31
N LEU A 548 -20.19 -24.72 -26.08
CA LEU A 548 -20.53 -24.50 -27.48
C LEU A 548 -19.91 -25.53 -28.43
N PRO A 549 -20.60 -25.90 -29.53
CA PRO A 549 -20.05 -26.75 -30.56
C PRO A 549 -18.91 -26.01 -31.30
N PRO A 550 -17.97 -26.76 -31.95
CA PRO A 550 -16.76 -26.18 -32.55
C PRO A 550 -17.01 -25.03 -33.54
N GLU A 551 -18.08 -25.08 -34.28
CA GLU A 551 -18.47 -24.06 -35.27
C GLU A 551 -18.91 -22.74 -34.66
N GLU A 552 -19.29 -22.72 -33.40
CA GLU A 552 -19.77 -21.53 -32.66
C GLU A 552 -18.75 -20.99 -31.65
N ARG A 553 -17.52 -21.50 -31.61
CA ARG A 553 -16.47 -21.12 -30.68
C ARG A 553 -15.72 -19.82 -31.07
N HIS A 554 -16.32 -19.01 -31.89
CA HIS A 554 -15.79 -17.71 -32.29
C HIS A 554 -16.53 -16.63 -31.58
N ASP A 555 -15.80 -15.61 -31.10
CA ASP A 555 -16.38 -14.48 -30.42
C ASP A 555 -17.28 -14.89 -29.25
N CYS A 556 -16.69 -15.63 -28.32
CA CYS A 556 -17.36 -16.18 -27.15
C CYS A 556 -16.56 -15.94 -25.88
N ILE A 557 -17.23 -16.08 -24.74
CA ILE A 557 -16.62 -15.93 -23.43
C ILE A 557 -16.40 -17.29 -22.79
N LEU A 558 -15.20 -17.49 -22.25
CA LEU A 558 -14.87 -18.58 -21.36
C LEU A 558 -14.80 -18.03 -19.92
N MET A 559 -15.42 -18.74 -18.98
CA MET A 559 -15.47 -18.33 -17.58
C MET A 559 -14.74 -19.35 -16.72
N ASN A 560 -14.14 -18.89 -15.61
CA ASN A 560 -13.66 -19.87 -14.67
C ASN A 560 -14.83 -20.53 -13.91
N ASP A 561 -14.58 -21.76 -13.42
CA ASP A 561 -15.58 -22.57 -12.73
C ASP A 561 -16.23 -21.85 -11.54
N SER A 562 -15.47 -20.99 -10.86
CA SER A 562 -15.96 -20.22 -9.71
C SER A 562 -16.99 -19.17 -10.11
N LEU A 563 -16.76 -18.46 -11.21
CA LEU A 563 -17.72 -17.47 -11.74
C LEU A 563 -18.97 -18.16 -12.27
N TYR A 564 -18.78 -19.26 -13.02
CA TYR A 564 -19.88 -20.02 -13.58
C TYR A 564 -20.81 -20.57 -12.49
N ALA A 565 -20.21 -21.16 -11.42
CA ALA A 565 -20.98 -21.67 -10.28
C ALA A 565 -21.69 -20.56 -9.50
N MET A 566 -21.08 -19.38 -9.38
CA MET A 566 -21.73 -18.22 -8.79
C MET A 566 -22.93 -17.78 -9.63
N MET A 567 -22.76 -17.65 -10.95
CA MET A 567 -23.83 -17.26 -11.85
C MET A 567 -25.01 -18.28 -11.82
N GLU A 568 -24.72 -19.59 -11.81
CA GLU A 568 -25.77 -20.63 -11.65
C GLU A 568 -26.51 -20.50 -10.32
N ARG A 569 -25.77 -20.27 -9.22
CA ARG A 569 -26.37 -20.15 -7.87
C ARG A 569 -27.36 -19.00 -7.74
N TYR A 570 -27.12 -17.90 -8.45
CA TYR A 570 -27.97 -16.72 -8.43
C TYR A 570 -28.91 -16.63 -9.65
N GLY A 571 -29.04 -17.66 -10.46
CA GLY A 571 -29.95 -17.71 -11.58
C GLY A 571 -29.54 -16.87 -12.80
N PHE A 572 -28.33 -16.35 -12.84
CA PHE A 572 -27.84 -15.47 -13.91
C PHE A 572 -27.52 -16.18 -15.24
N ASN A 573 -27.63 -17.49 -15.35
CA ASN A 573 -27.12 -18.22 -16.50
C ASN A 573 -28.15 -19.00 -17.32
N SER A 574 -29.42 -18.67 -17.22
CA SER A 574 -30.46 -19.47 -17.87
C SER A 574 -30.36 -19.55 -19.40
N ASN A 575 -29.66 -18.63 -20.07
CA ASN A 575 -29.64 -18.52 -21.54
C ASN A 575 -28.27 -18.65 -22.19
N GLY A 576 -27.19 -18.88 -21.44
CA GLY A 576 -25.83 -19.03 -21.97
C GLY A 576 -25.21 -17.75 -22.56
N TRP A 577 -25.67 -16.58 -22.11
CA TRP A 577 -25.16 -15.29 -22.54
C TRP A 577 -24.55 -14.53 -21.37
N PHE A 578 -23.48 -13.78 -21.66
CA PHE A 578 -22.82 -12.87 -20.75
C PHE A 578 -22.77 -11.47 -21.39
N LEU A 579 -22.99 -10.44 -20.62
CA LEU A 579 -22.93 -9.06 -21.08
C LEU A 579 -21.70 -8.37 -20.46
N PRO A 580 -20.61 -8.21 -21.22
CA PRO A 580 -19.51 -7.34 -20.81
C PRO A 580 -19.96 -5.88 -20.76
N ILE A 581 -19.35 -5.08 -19.92
CA ILE A 581 -19.61 -3.63 -19.85
C ILE A 581 -19.28 -2.98 -21.20
N ASP A 582 -20.15 -2.10 -21.67
CA ASP A 582 -20.03 -1.35 -22.94
C ASP A 582 -19.91 -2.21 -24.23
N ARG A 583 -20.27 -3.50 -24.18
CA ARG A 583 -20.19 -4.42 -25.32
C ARG A 583 -21.51 -5.10 -25.61
N GLN A 584 -21.55 -5.77 -26.75
CA GLN A 584 -22.70 -6.60 -27.10
C GLN A 584 -22.68 -7.91 -26.28
N PRO A 585 -23.86 -8.50 -26.00
CA PRO A 585 -23.93 -9.78 -25.33
C PRO A 585 -23.13 -10.86 -26.07
N LEU A 586 -22.28 -11.56 -25.36
CA LEU A 586 -21.45 -12.66 -25.89
C LEU A 586 -21.93 -14.00 -25.34
N ARG A 587 -21.82 -15.05 -26.14
CA ARG A 587 -22.21 -16.39 -25.71
C ARG A 587 -21.15 -16.99 -24.77
N ILE A 588 -21.61 -17.69 -23.74
CA ILE A 588 -20.72 -18.46 -22.87
C ILE A 588 -20.29 -19.71 -23.64
N GLY A 589 -19.00 -19.74 -24.03
CA GLY A 589 -18.40 -20.79 -24.83
C GLY A 589 -18.03 -22.02 -24.03
N GLY A 590 -17.66 -21.84 -22.76
CA GLY A 590 -17.20 -22.95 -21.92
C GLY A 590 -16.71 -22.44 -20.55
N THR A 591 -16.23 -23.41 -19.75
CA THR A 591 -15.62 -23.13 -18.45
C THR A 591 -14.20 -23.66 -18.37
N PHE A 592 -13.41 -23.10 -17.44
CA PHE A 592 -12.06 -23.54 -17.15
C PHE A 592 -11.74 -23.45 -15.67
N SER A 593 -10.77 -24.24 -15.19
CA SER A 593 -10.27 -24.08 -13.82
C SER A 593 -9.46 -22.81 -13.68
N THR A 594 -9.65 -22.09 -12.60
CA THR A 594 -8.95 -20.82 -12.29
C THR A 594 -7.45 -20.96 -12.54
N TRP A 595 -6.87 -20.05 -13.31
CA TRP A 595 -5.43 -20.01 -13.52
C TRP A 595 -4.75 -19.07 -12.53
N PRO A 596 -3.42 -19.06 -12.46
CA PRO A 596 -2.71 -18.16 -11.58
C PRO A 596 -3.16 -16.73 -11.81
N TYR A 597 -3.55 -16.08 -10.75
CA TYR A 597 -3.82 -14.65 -10.77
C TYR A 597 -3.16 -14.04 -9.56
N ALA A 598 -2.52 -12.96 -9.79
CA ALA A 598 -1.96 -12.17 -8.74
C ALA A 598 -2.73 -10.86 -8.67
N ASN A 599 -3.09 -10.43 -7.46
CA ASN A 599 -3.65 -9.11 -7.25
C ASN A 599 -3.13 -8.55 -5.94
N LYS A 600 -2.35 -7.47 -6.03
CA LYS A 600 -1.78 -6.78 -4.87
C LYS A 600 -2.85 -6.26 -3.90
N THR A 601 -4.04 -5.96 -4.40
CA THR A 601 -5.08 -5.24 -3.64
C THR A 601 -6.27 -6.09 -3.21
N HIS A 602 -6.61 -7.16 -3.97
CA HIS A 602 -7.84 -7.92 -3.73
C HIS A 602 -7.63 -9.43 -3.79
N ILE A 603 -7.19 -10.03 -2.68
CA ILE A 603 -7.04 -11.49 -2.50
C ILE A 603 -8.36 -12.25 -2.78
N THR A 604 -9.48 -11.53 -2.85
CA THR A 604 -10.83 -12.11 -3.02
C THR A 604 -11.31 -12.15 -4.47
N GLN A 605 -10.58 -11.63 -5.45
CA GLN A 605 -11.01 -11.66 -6.85
C GLN A 605 -10.81 -13.05 -7.46
N ARG A 606 -11.81 -13.87 -7.33
CA ARG A 606 -11.82 -15.29 -7.80
C ARG A 606 -12.35 -15.45 -9.21
N TYR A 607 -12.90 -14.41 -9.82
CA TYR A 607 -13.68 -14.52 -11.04
C TYR A 607 -12.85 -14.08 -12.24
N GLN A 608 -12.77 -14.96 -13.23
CA GLN A 608 -11.97 -14.78 -14.43
C GLN A 608 -12.83 -15.03 -15.67
N VAL A 609 -12.66 -14.17 -16.66
CA VAL A 609 -13.32 -14.26 -17.97
C VAL A 609 -12.26 -14.13 -19.05
N VAL A 610 -12.34 -14.99 -20.04
CA VAL A 610 -11.52 -14.91 -21.23
C VAL A 610 -12.42 -14.68 -22.43
N HIS A 611 -12.25 -13.56 -23.08
CA HIS A 611 -12.93 -13.27 -24.33
C HIS A 611 -12.10 -13.80 -25.49
N LEU A 612 -12.58 -14.86 -26.10
CA LEU A 612 -12.02 -15.43 -27.31
C LEU A 612 -12.60 -14.69 -28.52
N GLY A 613 -11.81 -13.83 -29.15
CA GLY A 613 -12.26 -12.95 -30.22
C GLY A 613 -11.25 -12.80 -31.35
N ASN A 614 -11.39 -11.78 -32.15
CA ASN A 614 -10.51 -11.47 -33.28
C ASN A 614 -9.90 -10.08 -33.08
N TRP A 615 -8.95 -9.99 -32.15
CA TRP A 615 -8.32 -8.76 -31.74
C TRP A 615 -7.22 -8.35 -32.73
N ARG A 616 -7.18 -7.07 -33.05
CA ARG A 616 -6.17 -6.52 -33.96
C ARG A 616 -4.84 -6.33 -33.22
N ASP A 617 -3.75 -6.40 -33.98
CA ASP A 617 -2.41 -6.22 -33.42
C ASP A 617 -2.24 -4.89 -32.63
N GLU A 618 -2.98 -3.84 -33.00
CA GLU A 618 -2.98 -2.54 -32.31
C GLU A 618 -3.65 -2.59 -30.94
N GLU A 619 -4.46 -3.60 -30.67
CA GLU A 619 -5.21 -3.76 -29.41
C GLU A 619 -4.47 -4.62 -28.39
N ILE A 620 -3.32 -5.19 -28.76
CA ILE A 620 -2.51 -6.05 -27.88
C ILE A 620 -1.70 -5.17 -26.93
N THR A 621 -1.78 -5.49 -25.65
CA THR A 621 -1.11 -4.76 -24.56
C THR A 621 -0.03 -5.55 -23.85
N GLU A 622 -0.09 -6.88 -23.95
CA GLU A 622 0.86 -7.80 -23.31
C GLU A 622 1.14 -9.01 -24.19
N ILE A 623 2.37 -9.49 -24.19
CA ILE A 623 2.78 -10.66 -24.94
C ILE A 623 3.63 -11.56 -24.03
N ILE A 624 3.20 -12.80 -23.82
CA ILE A 624 4.02 -13.84 -23.21
C ILE A 624 4.86 -14.48 -24.30
N VAL A 625 6.16 -14.54 -24.10
CA VAL A 625 7.12 -15.16 -25.02
C VAL A 625 7.79 -16.35 -24.33
N GLN A 626 7.71 -17.50 -24.94
CA GLN A 626 8.41 -18.71 -24.53
C GLN A 626 9.61 -18.93 -25.46
N PRO A 627 10.83 -18.76 -24.97
CA PRO A 627 12.04 -19.12 -25.71
C PRO A 627 12.18 -20.64 -25.92
N LYS A 628 12.94 -21.05 -26.93
CA LYS A 628 13.41 -22.43 -27.06
C LYS A 628 14.36 -22.78 -25.91
N GLU A 629 14.44 -24.07 -25.59
CA GLU A 629 15.30 -24.57 -24.51
C GLU A 629 16.73 -24.02 -24.61
N GLY A 630 17.23 -23.38 -23.54
CA GLY A 630 18.55 -22.75 -23.45
C GLY A 630 18.74 -21.46 -24.25
N ALA A 631 17.67 -20.87 -24.81
CA ALA A 631 17.74 -19.63 -25.59
C ALA A 631 17.30 -18.38 -24.81
N TYR A 632 16.94 -18.51 -23.54
CA TYR A 632 16.36 -17.44 -22.71
C TYR A 632 17.18 -16.13 -22.77
N ASP A 633 18.46 -16.16 -22.44
CA ASP A 633 19.28 -14.94 -22.37
C ASP A 633 19.39 -14.22 -23.72
N ARG A 634 19.44 -14.98 -24.83
CA ARG A 634 19.47 -14.39 -26.18
C ARG A 634 18.16 -13.74 -26.52
N VAL A 635 17.05 -14.48 -26.35
CA VAL A 635 15.71 -13.97 -26.65
C VAL A 635 15.38 -12.74 -25.78
N PHE A 636 15.77 -12.75 -24.52
CA PHE A 636 15.59 -11.59 -23.63
C PHE A 636 16.36 -10.36 -24.14
N ALA A 637 17.63 -10.55 -24.54
CA ALA A 637 18.45 -9.48 -25.09
C ALA A 637 17.90 -8.97 -26.43
N ASP A 638 17.49 -9.89 -27.34
CA ASP A 638 16.95 -9.57 -28.64
C ASP A 638 15.61 -8.83 -28.53
N LEU A 639 14.73 -9.24 -27.62
CA LEU A 639 13.46 -8.54 -27.34
C LEU A 639 13.70 -7.15 -26.76
N THR A 640 14.66 -7.01 -25.86
CA THR A 640 15.06 -5.73 -25.29
C THR A 640 15.57 -4.79 -26.38
N GLU A 641 16.44 -5.29 -27.28
CA GLU A 641 16.95 -4.50 -28.41
C GLU A 641 15.84 -4.17 -29.43
N ALA A 642 14.94 -5.12 -29.72
CA ALA A 642 13.81 -4.90 -30.61
C ALA A 642 12.87 -3.82 -30.05
N MET A 643 12.53 -3.89 -28.77
CA MET A 643 11.72 -2.88 -28.11
C MET A 643 12.40 -1.50 -28.13
N GLN A 644 13.71 -1.44 -27.92
CA GLN A 644 14.47 -0.19 -27.99
C GLN A 644 14.52 0.39 -29.41
N ARG A 645 14.55 -0.45 -30.44
CA ARG A 645 14.43 -0.03 -31.85
C ARG A 645 13.03 0.49 -32.19
N ILE A 646 11.99 -0.16 -31.66
CA ILE A 646 10.60 0.22 -31.88
C ILE A 646 10.30 1.57 -31.20
N ASN A 647 10.77 1.72 -29.98
CA ASN A 647 10.59 2.93 -29.17
C ASN A 647 11.84 3.16 -28.31
N PRO A 648 12.70 4.13 -28.64
CA PRO A 648 13.99 4.37 -27.97
C PRO A 648 13.86 4.99 -26.56
N GLN A 649 12.73 4.82 -25.89
CA GLN A 649 12.53 5.28 -24.51
C GLN A 649 13.15 4.32 -23.49
N PRO A 650 13.41 4.76 -22.22
CA PRO A 650 13.88 3.87 -21.18
C PRO A 650 12.98 2.66 -21.01
N LEU A 651 13.60 1.48 -21.03
CA LEU A 651 12.90 0.20 -21.10
C LEU A 651 12.61 -0.44 -19.74
N GLU A 652 12.79 0.31 -18.67
CA GLU A 652 12.54 -0.25 -17.34
C GLU A 652 11.13 -0.84 -17.26
N GLN A 653 11.08 -2.13 -16.96
CA GLN A 653 9.87 -2.96 -16.79
C GLN A 653 9.10 -3.38 -18.07
N ARG A 654 9.56 -3.09 -19.29
CA ARG A 654 8.83 -3.51 -20.50
C ARG A 654 9.09 -4.93 -20.94
N VAL A 655 10.31 -5.41 -20.71
CA VAL A 655 10.71 -6.81 -20.96
C VAL A 655 11.15 -7.36 -19.61
N THR A 656 10.36 -8.25 -19.05
CA THR A 656 10.62 -8.82 -17.72
C THR A 656 10.51 -10.32 -17.74
N ASN A 657 11.13 -10.98 -16.79
CA ASN A 657 10.93 -12.41 -16.58
C ASN A 657 9.50 -12.64 -16.05
N LEU A 658 8.83 -13.66 -16.56
CA LEU A 658 7.46 -13.97 -16.12
C LEU A 658 7.42 -14.38 -14.65
N ARG A 659 8.45 -15.08 -14.14
CA ARG A 659 8.53 -15.44 -12.72
C ARG A 659 8.72 -14.22 -11.83
N ASP A 660 9.58 -13.29 -12.22
CA ASP A 660 9.79 -12.05 -11.46
C ASP A 660 8.48 -11.24 -11.40
N ALA A 661 7.75 -11.16 -12.52
CA ALA A 661 6.45 -10.50 -12.54
C ALA A 661 5.39 -11.18 -11.65
N LEU A 662 5.41 -12.52 -11.55
CA LEU A 662 4.55 -13.26 -10.61
C LEU A 662 4.99 -13.06 -9.16
N ASP A 663 6.32 -13.04 -8.90
CA ASP A 663 6.87 -12.83 -7.57
C ASP A 663 6.58 -11.42 -7.04
N ASP A 664 6.62 -10.41 -7.90
CA ASP A 664 6.23 -9.04 -7.53
C ASP A 664 4.78 -8.98 -7.00
N GLU A 665 3.89 -9.76 -7.54
CA GLU A 665 2.49 -9.81 -7.12
C GLU A 665 2.30 -10.49 -5.77
N ILE A 666 3.06 -11.52 -5.45
CA ILE A 666 2.99 -12.23 -4.16
C ILE A 666 3.89 -11.61 -3.08
N PHE A 667 4.77 -10.70 -3.46
CA PHE A 667 5.79 -10.07 -2.62
C PHE A 667 5.20 -9.49 -1.33
N PHE A 668 4.04 -8.83 -1.41
CA PHE A 668 3.41 -8.24 -0.23
C PHE A 668 2.98 -9.31 0.79
N ILE A 669 2.45 -10.44 0.32
CA ILE A 669 2.04 -11.57 1.18
C ILE A 669 3.28 -12.18 1.84
N GLU A 670 4.36 -12.34 1.09
CA GLU A 670 5.63 -12.88 1.59
C GLU A 670 6.30 -11.94 2.58
N ILE A 671 6.37 -10.64 2.29
CA ILE A 671 6.89 -9.64 3.23
C ILE A 671 6.10 -9.64 4.54
N MET A 672 4.78 -9.68 4.50
CA MET A 672 3.95 -9.72 5.69
C MET A 672 4.23 -10.97 6.54
N ARG A 673 4.37 -12.12 5.91
CA ARG A 673 4.75 -13.39 6.55
C ARG A 673 6.13 -13.27 7.21
N ASP A 674 7.12 -12.85 6.47
CA ASP A 674 8.52 -12.80 6.92
C ASP A 674 8.72 -11.72 7.99
N ALA A 675 8.10 -10.55 7.84
CA ALA A 675 8.08 -9.52 8.87
C ALA A 675 7.45 -10.03 10.18
N SER A 676 6.39 -10.83 10.11
CA SER A 676 5.76 -11.42 11.30
C SER A 676 6.70 -12.37 12.04
N TRP A 677 7.47 -13.19 11.32
CA TRP A 677 8.49 -14.08 11.90
C TRP A 677 9.68 -13.31 12.49
N ILE A 678 10.12 -12.24 11.84
CA ILE A 678 11.17 -11.36 12.36
C ILE A 678 10.69 -10.73 13.67
N LEU A 679 9.49 -10.15 13.71
CA LEU A 679 8.92 -9.54 14.92
C LEU A 679 8.73 -10.56 16.04
N SER A 680 8.28 -11.77 15.73
CA SER A 680 8.14 -12.85 16.70
C SER A 680 9.49 -13.33 17.26
N SER A 681 10.50 -13.43 16.40
CA SER A 681 11.87 -13.76 16.79
C SER A 681 12.46 -12.71 17.72
N ILE A 682 12.26 -11.43 17.39
CA ILE A 682 12.65 -10.30 18.25
C ILE A 682 11.97 -10.40 19.61
N CYS A 683 10.67 -10.60 19.65
CA CYS A 683 9.88 -10.72 20.87
C CYS A 683 10.36 -11.92 21.72
N LEU A 684 10.60 -13.07 21.09
CA LEU A 684 11.12 -14.27 21.73
C LEU A 684 12.48 -14.02 22.36
N VAL A 685 13.41 -13.41 21.63
CA VAL A 685 14.75 -13.05 22.12
C VAL A 685 14.65 -12.11 23.32
N ILE A 686 13.82 -11.05 23.24
CA ILE A 686 13.58 -10.13 24.36
C ILE A 686 13.05 -10.87 25.59
N CYS A 687 12.10 -11.79 25.42
CA CYS A 687 11.56 -12.59 26.51
C CYS A 687 12.60 -13.53 27.12
N LEU A 688 13.36 -14.26 26.29
CA LEU A 688 14.42 -15.14 26.74
C LEU A 688 15.50 -14.39 27.51
N MET A 689 15.93 -13.23 27.01
CA MET A 689 16.88 -12.34 27.69
C MET A 689 16.34 -11.87 29.04
N GLY A 690 15.06 -11.52 29.11
CA GLY A 690 14.39 -11.14 30.36
C GLY A 690 14.33 -12.27 31.39
N ILE A 691 14.05 -13.51 30.94
CA ILE A 691 14.06 -14.73 31.78
C ILE A 691 15.48 -15.03 32.26
N TRP A 692 16.44 -15.07 31.32
CA TRP A 692 17.86 -15.36 31.64
C TRP A 692 18.44 -14.37 32.64
N SER A 693 18.22 -13.07 32.43
CA SER A 693 18.65 -12.00 33.34
C SER A 693 18.09 -12.23 34.75
N THR A 694 16.83 -12.66 34.86
CA THR A 694 16.19 -12.94 36.15
C THR A 694 16.84 -14.14 36.85
N ILE A 695 17.05 -15.25 36.12
CA ILE A 695 17.67 -16.47 36.66
C ILE A 695 19.11 -16.19 37.08
N ALA A 696 19.90 -15.52 36.24
CA ALA A 696 21.30 -15.20 36.52
C ALA A 696 21.47 -14.35 37.79
N LEU A 697 20.56 -13.40 37.99
CA LEU A 697 20.58 -12.57 39.21
C LEU A 697 20.11 -13.32 40.45
N ASP A 698 19.08 -14.17 40.33
CA ASP A 698 18.63 -15.06 41.45
C ASP A 698 19.71 -16.04 41.88
N THR A 699 20.42 -16.65 40.91
CA THR A 699 21.55 -17.57 41.21
C THR A 699 22.65 -16.87 41.93
N ARG A 700 23.03 -15.64 41.48
CA ARG A 700 24.07 -14.83 42.17
C ARG A 700 23.66 -14.36 43.56
N SER A 701 22.35 -14.12 43.79
CA SER A 701 21.88 -13.75 45.13
C SER A 701 21.97 -14.95 46.11
N ARG A 702 21.63 -16.16 45.64
CA ARG A 702 21.73 -17.39 46.45
C ARG A 702 23.16 -17.86 46.72
N GLN A 703 24.10 -17.59 45.81
CA GLN A 703 25.54 -17.86 46.04
C GLN A 703 26.17 -16.96 47.09
N LYS A 704 25.52 -15.85 47.46
CA LYS A 704 25.97 -14.92 48.49
C LYS A 704 25.25 -15.10 49.83
N GLU A 705 24.20 -15.91 49.90
CA GLU A 705 23.56 -16.43 51.11
C GLU A 705 24.30 -17.70 51.55
#